data_30389e98027f1b6d11f5e8c0df8e6bf7
#
_entry.id   30389e98027f1b6d11f5e8c0df8e6bf7
#
_cell.length_a   1.000
_cell.length_b   1.000
_cell.length_c   1.000
_cell.angle_alpha   90.00
_cell.angle_beta   90.00
_cell.angle_gamma   90.00
#
_symmetry.space_group_name_H-M   'P 1'
#
loop_
_entity.id
_entity.type
_entity.pdbx_description
1 polymer ?
#
loop_
_entity_poly.entity_id
_entity_poly.type
_entity_poly.pdbx_seq_one_letter_code
_entity_poly.pdbx_strand_id
1 'polypeptide(L)'
;MDLSRYEKPEYYVNRELSWLKFDERVLSEARDKSLPLFERLKFLSITSSNLDEFFMVRVASLKDQVHAGYKKKDIAGMSSEEQLKEISSQTHELVRVQYSTFNRSVLPALEKVGLHLVAEHEDLTVKQAEFVDRYFEDNVYPVLTPMAMDSSRPFPLIRNKTLNIGALIAKKSNKKHAKELEFATVQVPSVLPRIVEIPSEKNGERTVILLEEIIERNIGKLFLSNDVVCAHPYRIMRNADLTIDEDEAEDLLVEIQKQLKKRQWGEVIRLEAEEKMDKRLLGILKEEFEIKDTDIYNIPGPLDLTMLMKVYGMEGFDEYKSPKYTPAPVPEFQNDKDIFQVIREGDVFLHHPYMSFDPVVDFVRQAAKDPGVLAIKQTLYRVSGHSPIIAVLAQAAENGKQVSVLVELKARFDEENNIVWAKMLEKAGCHVIYGLVGLKTHSKITLVVRREETGIRRYVHLATGNYNDSTAKLYTDCGIFTCDERFGEDATAVFNMLSGYSEPKKWNRLIVAPIWMKNRFLQLIEREAEHAKQGKPAEITAKMNSLCDPAIIAALYYASSCGVQINLLVRGICCLRTGIPGISENIHVRSIVGEFLEHSRIFYFKNNGIDEIYMGSADWMPRNLDRRVEIVFPVEDESIKKEILHVLDLEFRDNVKAHILQPDGTYEKQDKRGKVLVNSQMEFCKEAQAKAKKQKHEEKKHARVFIPAEPVADPEE
;
A
#
# COMPACT_ATOMS: atom_id res chain seq x y z
N MET A 1 -35.89 2.65 0.01
CA MET A 1 -35.24 1.96 -1.13
C MET A 1 -35.38 0.44 -0.98
N ASP A 2 -36.04 -0.26 -1.89
CA ASP A 2 -36.04 -1.73 -1.93
C ASP A 2 -34.87 -2.20 -2.81
N LEU A 3 -33.91 -2.90 -2.22
CA LEU A 3 -32.67 -3.33 -2.86
C LEU A 3 -32.67 -4.82 -3.24
N SER A 4 -33.68 -5.59 -2.83
CA SER A 4 -33.72 -7.05 -3.01
C SER A 4 -33.56 -7.50 -4.48
N ARG A 5 -34.07 -6.72 -5.42
CA ARG A 5 -33.93 -6.95 -6.87
C ARG A 5 -32.48 -6.93 -7.35
N TYR A 6 -31.59 -6.23 -6.65
CA TYR A 6 -30.19 -5.96 -7.04
C TYR A 6 -29.17 -6.85 -6.33
N GLU A 7 -29.63 -7.77 -5.47
CA GLU A 7 -28.76 -8.63 -4.64
C GLU A 7 -28.48 -10.00 -5.29
N LYS A 8 -28.71 -10.15 -6.60
CA LYS A 8 -28.45 -11.40 -7.31
C LYS A 8 -26.95 -11.62 -7.51
N PRO A 9 -26.43 -12.83 -7.22
CA PRO A 9 -24.99 -13.11 -7.35
C PRO A 9 -24.38 -12.79 -8.72
N GLU A 10 -25.14 -12.97 -9.81
CA GLU A 10 -24.69 -12.66 -11.16
C GLU A 10 -24.39 -11.18 -11.41
N TYR A 11 -24.83 -10.28 -10.54
CA TYR A 11 -24.55 -8.84 -10.63
C TYR A 11 -23.24 -8.44 -9.94
N TYR A 12 -22.56 -9.39 -9.30
CA TYR A 12 -21.36 -9.13 -8.54
C TYR A 12 -20.15 -9.87 -9.12
N VAL A 13 -18.98 -9.30 -8.86
CA VAL A 13 -17.69 -9.94 -9.13
C VAL A 13 -17.11 -10.40 -7.79
N ASN A 14 -16.51 -11.60 -7.76
CA ASN A 14 -15.81 -12.09 -6.58
C ASN A 14 -14.67 -11.12 -6.20
N ARG A 15 -14.55 -10.86 -4.92
CA ARG A 15 -13.62 -9.89 -4.36
C ARG A 15 -12.14 -10.24 -4.65
N GLU A 16 -11.77 -11.50 -4.51
CA GLU A 16 -10.39 -11.96 -4.66
C GLU A 16 -9.98 -12.00 -6.14
N LEU A 17 -10.89 -12.40 -7.02
CA LEU A 17 -10.66 -12.36 -8.46
C LEU A 17 -10.55 -10.91 -8.97
N SER A 18 -11.36 -10.01 -8.44
CA SER A 18 -11.22 -8.57 -8.73
C SER A 18 -9.87 -8.03 -8.26
N TRP A 19 -9.33 -8.52 -7.14
CA TRP A 19 -8.00 -8.16 -6.67
C TRP A 19 -6.90 -8.66 -7.63
N LEU A 20 -7.02 -9.86 -8.17
CA LEU A 20 -6.10 -10.36 -9.18
C LEU A 20 -6.10 -9.49 -10.45
N LYS A 21 -7.29 -9.01 -10.86
CA LYS A 21 -7.40 -8.05 -11.96
C LYS A 21 -6.72 -6.71 -11.66
N PHE A 22 -6.67 -6.30 -10.40
CA PHE A 22 -5.85 -5.16 -10.01
C PHE A 22 -4.35 -5.44 -10.18
N ASP A 23 -3.86 -6.59 -9.74
CA ASP A 23 -2.44 -6.91 -9.86
C ASP A 23 -2.02 -7.16 -11.32
N GLU A 24 -2.93 -7.65 -12.18
CA GLU A 24 -2.75 -7.65 -13.64
C GLU A 24 -2.53 -6.24 -14.20
N ARG A 25 -3.27 -5.22 -13.70
CA ARG A 25 -3.05 -3.82 -14.10
C ARG A 25 -1.71 -3.28 -13.64
N VAL A 26 -1.25 -3.66 -12.45
CA VAL A 26 0.11 -3.34 -11.96
C VAL A 26 1.17 -3.97 -12.86
N LEU A 27 1.02 -5.26 -13.20
CA LEU A 27 1.90 -5.96 -14.12
C LEU A 27 1.89 -5.34 -15.52
N SER A 28 0.76 -4.78 -15.96
CA SER A 28 0.67 -4.14 -17.28
C SER A 28 1.60 -2.93 -17.42
N GLU A 29 1.93 -2.24 -16.32
CA GLU A 29 2.92 -1.16 -16.33
C GLU A 29 4.34 -1.69 -16.58
N ALA A 30 4.69 -2.86 -16.03
CA ALA A 30 5.97 -3.52 -16.35
C ALA A 30 6.09 -3.91 -17.82
N ARG A 31 4.97 -4.13 -18.49
CA ARG A 31 4.88 -4.49 -19.93
C ARG A 31 4.84 -3.29 -20.86
N ASP A 32 4.58 -2.11 -20.34
CA ASP A 32 4.52 -0.86 -21.11
C ASP A 32 5.93 -0.39 -21.47
N LYS A 33 6.32 -0.58 -22.77
CA LYS A 33 7.62 -0.19 -23.28
C LYS A 33 7.82 1.33 -23.39
N SER A 34 6.77 2.13 -23.20
CA SER A 34 6.88 3.60 -23.14
C SER A 34 7.43 4.09 -21.81
N LEU A 35 7.43 3.25 -20.77
CA LEU A 35 8.04 3.56 -19.49
C LEU A 35 9.55 3.34 -19.52
N PRO A 36 10.31 4.14 -18.76
CA PRO A 36 11.73 3.90 -18.52
C PRO A 36 11.98 2.47 -18.01
N LEU A 37 13.09 1.86 -18.42
CA LEU A 37 13.37 0.46 -18.16
C LEU A 37 13.33 0.10 -16.67
N PHE A 38 13.90 0.95 -15.83
CA PHE A 38 13.97 0.71 -14.37
C PHE A 38 12.59 0.86 -13.70
N GLU A 39 11.69 1.70 -14.22
CA GLU A 39 10.30 1.72 -13.73
C GLU A 39 9.59 0.40 -13.98
N ARG A 40 9.89 -0.26 -15.10
CA ARG A 40 9.34 -1.59 -15.42
C ARG A 40 9.83 -2.65 -14.43
N LEU A 41 11.10 -2.58 -13.97
CA LEU A 41 11.63 -3.42 -12.88
C LEU A 41 10.86 -3.21 -11.59
N LYS A 42 10.62 -1.95 -11.23
CA LYS A 42 9.85 -1.58 -10.04
C LYS A 42 8.46 -2.22 -10.05
N PHE A 43 7.74 -2.15 -11.17
CA PHE A 43 6.41 -2.75 -11.28
C PHE A 43 6.43 -4.28 -11.22
N LEU A 44 7.45 -4.96 -11.76
CA LEU A 44 7.63 -6.41 -11.57
C LEU A 44 7.82 -6.75 -10.09
N SER A 45 8.62 -5.97 -9.38
CA SER A 45 8.85 -6.14 -7.94
C SER A 45 7.58 -5.91 -7.13
N ILE A 46 6.80 -4.88 -7.46
CA ILE A 46 5.51 -4.56 -6.80
C ILE A 46 4.52 -5.71 -7.01
N THR A 47 4.39 -6.24 -8.23
CA THR A 47 3.52 -7.39 -8.53
C THR A 47 3.89 -8.60 -7.65
N SER A 48 5.18 -8.92 -7.50
CA SER A 48 5.61 -10.00 -6.60
C SER A 48 5.25 -9.73 -5.13
N SER A 49 5.51 -8.52 -4.66
CA SER A 49 5.20 -8.14 -3.27
C SER A 49 3.69 -8.19 -2.98
N ASN A 50 2.88 -7.75 -3.93
CA ASN A 50 1.43 -7.81 -3.85
C ASN A 50 0.92 -9.26 -3.77
N LEU A 51 1.45 -10.16 -4.61
CA LEU A 51 1.11 -11.58 -4.58
C LEU A 51 1.51 -12.22 -3.25
N ASP A 52 2.68 -11.91 -2.70
CA ASP A 52 3.10 -12.40 -1.39
C ASP A 52 2.05 -12.06 -0.32
N GLU A 53 1.65 -10.80 -0.23
CA GLU A 53 0.64 -10.37 0.74
C GLU A 53 -0.72 -11.03 0.49
N PHE A 54 -1.13 -11.15 -0.76
CA PHE A 54 -2.39 -11.79 -1.14
C PHE A 54 -2.44 -13.24 -0.68
N PHE A 55 -1.37 -14.00 -0.91
CA PHE A 55 -1.29 -15.39 -0.47
C PHE A 55 -1.30 -15.51 1.05
N MET A 56 -0.39 -14.81 1.72
CA MET A 56 -0.22 -14.91 3.18
C MET A 56 -1.48 -14.53 3.98
N VAL A 57 -2.37 -13.74 3.37
CA VAL A 57 -3.53 -13.19 4.05
C VAL A 57 -4.84 -13.72 3.47
N ARG A 58 -5.06 -13.54 2.17
CA ARG A 58 -6.38 -13.80 1.56
C ARG A 58 -6.56 -15.26 1.18
N VAL A 59 -5.57 -15.84 0.51
CA VAL A 59 -5.58 -17.27 0.18
C VAL A 59 -5.53 -18.09 1.47
N ALA A 60 -4.71 -17.68 2.44
CA ALA A 60 -4.65 -18.28 3.76
C ALA A 60 -6.02 -18.31 4.45
N SER A 61 -6.69 -17.16 4.53
CA SER A 61 -8.02 -17.06 5.13
C SER A 61 -9.08 -17.94 4.42
N LEU A 62 -9.01 -18.08 3.08
CA LEU A 62 -9.90 -18.98 2.35
C LEU A 62 -9.60 -20.46 2.64
N LYS A 63 -8.32 -20.85 2.79
CA LYS A 63 -7.93 -22.19 3.20
C LYS A 63 -8.43 -22.52 4.60
N ASP A 64 -8.30 -21.58 5.55
CA ASP A 64 -8.84 -21.72 6.91
C ASP A 64 -10.37 -21.95 6.87
N GLN A 65 -11.10 -21.23 6.02
CA GLN A 65 -12.55 -21.44 5.84
C GLN A 65 -12.88 -22.83 5.30
N VAL A 66 -12.10 -23.35 4.35
CA VAL A 66 -12.28 -24.70 3.82
C VAL A 66 -12.01 -25.75 4.91
N HIS A 67 -10.94 -25.60 5.69
CA HIS A 67 -10.60 -26.50 6.80
C HIS A 67 -11.67 -26.47 7.90
N ALA A 68 -12.26 -25.30 8.16
CA ALA A 68 -13.38 -25.15 9.09
C ALA A 68 -14.74 -25.65 8.54
N GLY A 69 -14.79 -26.14 7.31
CA GLY A 69 -16.03 -26.60 6.68
C GLY A 69 -17.05 -25.48 6.41
N TYR A 70 -16.60 -24.25 6.23
CA TYR A 70 -17.46 -23.09 5.99
C TYR A 70 -18.12 -23.16 4.61
N LYS A 71 -19.46 -23.16 4.58
CA LYS A 71 -20.25 -23.39 3.35
C LYS A 71 -20.93 -22.14 2.79
N LYS A 72 -20.88 -21.01 3.49
CA LYS A 72 -21.53 -19.78 3.01
C LYS A 72 -20.81 -19.27 1.77
N LYS A 73 -21.58 -19.00 0.72
CA LYS A 73 -21.10 -18.40 -0.52
C LYS A 73 -20.86 -16.89 -0.34
N ASP A 74 -19.94 -16.35 -1.13
CA ASP A 74 -19.71 -14.92 -1.20
C ASP A 74 -20.82 -14.18 -1.97
N ILE A 75 -20.66 -12.88 -2.16
CA ILE A 75 -21.64 -12.04 -2.87
C ILE A 75 -21.79 -12.40 -4.35
N ALA A 76 -20.77 -13.02 -4.96
CA ALA A 76 -20.78 -13.51 -6.35
C ALA A 76 -21.25 -14.97 -6.45
N GLY A 77 -21.69 -15.57 -5.35
CA GLY A 77 -22.22 -16.93 -5.30
C GLY A 77 -21.17 -18.05 -5.29
N MET A 78 -19.89 -17.75 -5.00
CA MET A 78 -18.81 -18.71 -4.97
C MET A 78 -18.53 -19.22 -3.55
N SER A 79 -18.35 -20.54 -3.40
CA SER A 79 -17.82 -21.15 -2.17
C SER A 79 -16.33 -20.88 -2.02
N SER A 80 -15.76 -21.06 -0.82
CA SER A 80 -14.33 -20.88 -0.59
C SER A 80 -13.47 -21.83 -1.43
N GLU A 81 -13.93 -23.05 -1.70
CA GLU A 81 -13.25 -24.01 -2.57
C GLU A 81 -13.28 -23.58 -4.04
N GLU A 82 -14.44 -23.10 -4.54
CA GLU A 82 -14.56 -22.54 -5.89
C GLU A 82 -13.65 -21.32 -6.08
N GLN A 83 -13.58 -20.46 -5.07
CA GLN A 83 -12.69 -19.30 -5.08
C GLN A 83 -11.21 -19.73 -5.16
N LEU A 84 -10.77 -20.67 -4.31
CA LEU A 84 -9.37 -21.16 -4.32
C LEU A 84 -8.98 -21.78 -5.64
N LYS A 85 -9.87 -22.55 -6.28
CA LYS A 85 -9.65 -23.16 -7.58
C LYS A 85 -9.43 -22.09 -8.66
N GLU A 86 -10.29 -21.08 -8.70
CA GLU A 86 -10.21 -20.03 -9.69
C GLU A 86 -9.00 -19.10 -9.43
N ILE A 87 -8.70 -18.78 -8.18
CA ILE A 87 -7.50 -18.04 -7.76
C ILE A 87 -6.25 -18.77 -8.23
N SER A 88 -6.15 -20.09 -8.00
CA SER A 88 -4.99 -20.87 -8.45
C SER A 88 -4.81 -20.78 -9.97
N SER A 89 -5.88 -20.93 -10.75
CA SER A 89 -5.83 -20.82 -12.20
C SER A 89 -5.32 -19.45 -12.67
N GLN A 90 -5.91 -18.38 -12.14
CA GLN A 90 -5.54 -17.02 -12.55
C GLN A 90 -4.16 -16.61 -12.05
N THR A 91 -3.73 -17.04 -10.87
CA THR A 91 -2.39 -16.74 -10.36
C THR A 91 -1.28 -17.48 -11.10
N HIS A 92 -1.48 -18.71 -11.52
CA HIS A 92 -0.52 -19.40 -12.39
C HIS A 92 -0.33 -18.64 -13.71
N GLU A 93 -1.41 -18.17 -14.31
CA GLU A 93 -1.33 -17.36 -15.53
C GLU A 93 -0.64 -16.01 -15.28
N LEU A 94 -0.96 -15.32 -14.19
CA LEU A 94 -0.34 -14.05 -13.82
C LEU A 94 1.19 -14.22 -13.65
N VAL A 95 1.63 -15.25 -12.93
CA VAL A 95 3.04 -15.57 -12.70
C VAL A 95 3.72 -15.93 -14.04
N ARG A 96 3.06 -16.70 -14.90
CA ARG A 96 3.57 -17.02 -16.25
C ARG A 96 3.81 -15.75 -17.07
N VAL A 97 2.87 -14.82 -17.06
CA VAL A 97 2.99 -13.53 -17.77
C VAL A 97 4.09 -12.65 -17.14
N GLN A 98 4.19 -12.64 -15.82
CA GLN A 98 5.21 -11.90 -15.07
C GLN A 98 6.63 -12.35 -15.47
N TYR A 99 6.90 -13.65 -15.42
CA TYR A 99 8.23 -14.19 -15.78
C TYR A 99 8.49 -14.13 -17.28
N SER A 100 7.47 -14.30 -18.12
CA SER A 100 7.63 -14.03 -19.56
C SER A 100 8.02 -12.57 -19.83
N THR A 101 7.45 -11.62 -19.07
CA THR A 101 7.80 -10.21 -19.18
C THR A 101 9.25 -9.96 -18.72
N PHE A 102 9.64 -10.55 -17.60
CA PHE A 102 11.00 -10.46 -17.08
C PHE A 102 12.00 -11.05 -18.09
N ASN A 103 11.87 -12.33 -18.43
CA ASN A 103 12.86 -13.07 -19.23
C ASN A 103 12.96 -12.59 -20.69
N ARG A 104 11.82 -12.27 -21.35
CA ARG A 104 11.79 -11.98 -22.79
C ARG A 104 11.82 -10.49 -23.13
N SER A 105 11.55 -9.62 -22.17
CA SER A 105 11.48 -8.18 -22.44
C SER A 105 12.42 -7.36 -21.58
N VAL A 106 12.42 -7.58 -20.27
CA VAL A 106 13.16 -6.74 -19.33
C VAL A 106 14.62 -7.15 -19.24
N LEU A 107 14.90 -8.43 -19.04
CA LEU A 107 16.27 -8.95 -18.94
C LEU A 107 17.13 -8.62 -20.19
N PRO A 108 16.66 -8.87 -21.44
CA PRO A 108 17.41 -8.47 -22.63
C PRO A 108 17.57 -6.94 -22.80
N ALA A 109 16.66 -6.17 -22.21
CA ALA A 109 16.78 -4.70 -22.24
C ALA A 109 17.82 -4.21 -21.21
N LEU A 110 17.97 -4.87 -20.06
CA LEU A 110 19.04 -4.58 -19.10
C LEU A 110 20.43 -4.82 -19.70
N GLU A 111 20.62 -5.93 -20.42
CA GLU A 111 21.87 -6.22 -21.12
C GLU A 111 22.26 -5.09 -22.09
N LYS A 112 21.28 -4.54 -22.85
CA LYS A 112 21.51 -3.47 -23.80
C LYS A 112 21.96 -2.15 -23.16
N VAL A 113 21.62 -1.95 -21.91
CA VAL A 113 22.03 -0.74 -21.14
C VAL A 113 23.25 -1.02 -20.26
N GLY A 114 23.92 -2.15 -20.46
CA GLY A 114 25.17 -2.51 -19.79
C GLY A 114 25.02 -3.09 -18.41
N LEU A 115 23.85 -3.59 -18.05
CA LEU A 115 23.64 -4.35 -16.81
C LEU A 115 23.35 -5.82 -17.12
N HIS A 116 24.33 -6.68 -16.82
CA HIS A 116 24.24 -8.12 -17.03
C HIS A 116 23.90 -8.85 -15.73
N LEU A 117 22.75 -9.50 -15.71
CA LEU A 117 22.37 -10.41 -14.63
C LEU A 117 22.72 -11.85 -15.08
N VAL A 118 23.72 -12.46 -14.43
CA VAL A 118 24.03 -13.88 -14.63
C VAL A 118 22.91 -14.68 -13.98
N ALA A 119 22.12 -15.32 -14.83
CA ALA A 119 20.92 -16.05 -14.41
C ALA A 119 21.23 -17.44 -13.87
N GLU A 120 22.26 -18.11 -14.40
CA GLU A 120 22.71 -19.46 -14.03
C GLU A 120 24.22 -19.41 -13.80
N HIS A 121 24.71 -20.02 -12.74
CA HIS A 121 26.15 -19.99 -12.38
C HIS A 121 27.05 -20.75 -13.37
N GLU A 122 26.47 -21.58 -14.25
CA GLU A 122 27.17 -22.26 -15.33
C GLU A 122 27.61 -21.28 -16.44
N ASP A 123 26.95 -20.14 -16.56
CA ASP A 123 27.26 -19.12 -17.56
C ASP A 123 28.43 -18.20 -17.17
N LEU A 124 29.02 -18.42 -15.98
CA LEU A 124 30.16 -17.65 -15.49
C LEU A 124 31.39 -17.90 -16.34
N THR A 125 32.11 -16.85 -16.73
CA THR A 125 33.45 -16.96 -17.27
C THR A 125 34.44 -17.43 -16.21
N VAL A 126 35.61 -17.93 -16.63
CA VAL A 126 36.63 -18.44 -15.70
C VAL A 126 36.99 -17.41 -14.61
N LYS A 127 37.19 -16.14 -15.01
CA LYS A 127 37.53 -15.07 -14.05
C LYS A 127 36.40 -14.77 -13.07
N GLN A 128 35.15 -14.79 -13.56
CA GLN A 128 33.97 -14.59 -12.74
C GLN A 128 33.78 -15.77 -11.77
N ALA A 129 33.97 -16.98 -12.25
CA ALA A 129 33.92 -18.20 -11.45
C ALA A 129 34.94 -18.18 -10.31
N GLU A 130 36.20 -17.82 -10.61
CA GLU A 130 37.25 -17.68 -9.60
C GLU A 130 36.92 -16.61 -8.54
N PHE A 131 36.33 -15.49 -8.98
CA PHE A 131 35.87 -14.45 -8.06
C PHE A 131 34.73 -14.95 -7.18
N VAL A 132 33.72 -15.59 -7.76
CA VAL A 132 32.52 -16.12 -7.07
C VAL A 132 32.94 -17.20 -6.06
N ASP A 133 33.85 -18.10 -6.42
CA ASP A 133 34.33 -19.16 -5.52
C ASP A 133 35.09 -18.59 -4.34
N ARG A 134 35.88 -17.52 -4.54
CA ARG A 134 36.58 -16.82 -3.44
C ARG A 134 35.59 -16.04 -2.59
N TYR A 135 34.66 -15.31 -3.22
CA TYR A 135 33.61 -14.58 -2.50
C TYR A 135 32.77 -15.50 -1.61
N PHE A 136 32.46 -16.70 -2.12
CA PHE A 136 31.79 -17.73 -1.32
C PHE A 136 32.62 -18.12 -0.08
N GLU A 137 33.90 -18.41 -0.22
CA GLU A 137 34.74 -18.83 0.88
C GLU A 137 34.92 -17.74 1.95
N ASP A 138 35.14 -16.50 1.50
CA ASP A 138 35.46 -15.37 2.39
C ASP A 138 34.22 -14.78 3.07
N ASN A 139 33.09 -14.74 2.40
CA ASN A 139 31.92 -13.95 2.84
C ASN A 139 30.66 -14.80 3.08
N VAL A 140 30.44 -15.86 2.34
CA VAL A 140 29.18 -16.60 2.34
C VAL A 140 29.28 -17.85 3.23
N TYR A 141 30.30 -18.68 3.01
CA TYR A 141 30.51 -19.95 3.74
C TYR A 141 30.45 -19.79 5.27
N PRO A 142 31.09 -18.78 5.89
CA PRO A 142 31.06 -18.63 7.34
C PRO A 142 29.70 -18.32 7.94
N VAL A 143 28.75 -17.86 7.12
CA VAL A 143 27.39 -17.46 7.54
C VAL A 143 26.37 -18.59 7.35
N LEU A 144 26.71 -19.60 6.51
CA LEU A 144 25.78 -20.66 6.17
C LEU A 144 25.71 -21.75 7.26
N THR A 145 24.49 -22.24 7.45
CA THR A 145 24.23 -23.40 8.33
C THR A 145 23.40 -24.42 7.53
N PRO A 146 24.07 -25.43 6.94
CA PRO A 146 23.36 -26.51 6.25
C PRO A 146 22.65 -27.42 7.27
N MET A 147 21.45 -27.87 6.91
CA MET A 147 20.62 -28.79 7.69
C MET A 147 20.33 -30.03 6.84
N ALA A 148 20.54 -31.20 7.36
CA ALA A 148 20.23 -32.46 6.70
C ALA A 148 19.16 -33.23 7.51
N MET A 149 18.28 -33.91 6.81
CA MET A 149 17.25 -34.78 7.36
C MET A 149 17.77 -36.22 7.36
N ASP A 150 17.69 -36.87 8.50
CA ASP A 150 17.96 -38.29 8.64
C ASP A 150 17.04 -38.95 9.70
N SER A 151 17.19 -40.22 9.98
CA SER A 151 16.34 -40.96 10.95
C SER A 151 16.33 -40.35 12.37
N SER A 152 17.31 -39.51 12.70
CA SER A 152 17.45 -38.83 14.01
C SER A 152 17.14 -37.33 13.97
N ARG A 153 16.97 -36.75 12.77
CA ARG A 153 16.74 -35.33 12.55
C ARG A 153 15.52 -35.16 11.68
N PRO A 154 14.43 -34.56 12.24
CA PRO A 154 13.22 -34.30 11.48
C PRO A 154 13.48 -33.24 10.41
N PHE A 155 12.52 -33.08 9.49
CA PHE A 155 12.53 -32.03 8.50
C PHE A 155 12.73 -30.64 9.15
N PRO A 156 13.66 -29.82 8.66
CA PRO A 156 13.98 -28.54 9.27
C PRO A 156 12.82 -27.54 9.14
N LEU A 157 12.64 -26.72 10.17
CA LEU A 157 11.65 -25.66 10.16
C LEU A 157 12.06 -24.54 9.20
N ILE A 158 11.38 -24.46 8.06
CA ILE A 158 11.59 -23.42 7.07
C ILE A 158 10.71 -22.21 7.41
N ARG A 159 11.32 -21.03 7.52
CA ARG A 159 10.62 -19.78 7.85
C ARG A 159 9.84 -19.24 6.67
N ASN A 160 8.79 -18.50 6.98
CA ASN A 160 7.97 -17.80 5.98
C ASN A 160 8.81 -16.86 5.11
N LYS A 161 8.64 -16.94 3.78
CA LYS A 161 9.28 -16.09 2.75
C LYS A 161 10.80 -16.23 2.63
N THR A 162 11.44 -17.12 3.37
CA THR A 162 12.87 -17.33 3.19
C THR A 162 13.18 -18.09 1.90
N LEU A 163 14.22 -17.65 1.21
CA LEU A 163 14.79 -18.36 0.08
C LEU A 163 15.75 -19.43 0.60
N ASN A 164 15.64 -20.64 0.11
CA ASN A 164 16.42 -21.78 0.54
C ASN A 164 16.91 -22.57 -0.69
N ILE A 165 18.02 -23.27 -0.53
CA ILE A 165 18.49 -24.26 -1.50
C ILE A 165 18.25 -25.64 -0.89
N GLY A 166 17.43 -26.43 -1.55
CA GLY A 166 17.23 -27.84 -1.24
C GLY A 166 18.19 -28.69 -2.04
N ALA A 167 18.75 -29.70 -1.42
CA ALA A 167 19.68 -30.63 -2.08
C ALA A 167 19.34 -32.09 -1.75
N LEU A 168 19.60 -32.98 -2.69
CA LEU A 168 19.67 -34.43 -2.46
C LEU A 168 21.13 -34.82 -2.32
N ILE A 169 21.46 -35.40 -1.22
CA ILE A 169 22.82 -35.83 -0.90
C ILE A 169 22.88 -37.35 -0.71
N ALA A 170 24.02 -37.94 -1.06
CA ALA A 170 24.24 -39.37 -0.91
C ALA A 170 25.61 -39.60 -0.22
N LYS A 171 25.65 -40.48 0.77
CA LYS A 171 26.91 -40.82 1.45
C LYS A 171 27.97 -41.33 0.50
N LYS A 172 29.19 -40.81 0.57
CA LYS A 172 30.35 -41.33 -0.17
C LYS A 172 30.62 -42.73 0.31
N SER A 173 30.21 -43.76 -0.42
CA SER A 173 30.39 -45.17 -0.09
C SER A 173 31.12 -45.90 -1.20
N ASN A 174 32.14 -46.73 -0.83
CA ASN A 174 32.83 -47.60 -1.75
C ASN A 174 32.07 -48.89 -2.10
N LYS A 175 30.83 -49.10 -1.62
CA LYS A 175 30.03 -50.29 -1.86
C LYS A 175 28.94 -50.02 -2.91
N LYS A 176 28.76 -50.99 -3.83
CA LYS A 176 27.76 -50.98 -4.95
C LYS A 176 26.29 -51.13 -4.52
N HIS A 177 25.88 -50.70 -3.32
CA HIS A 177 24.47 -50.68 -2.93
C HIS A 177 23.85 -49.36 -3.37
N ALA A 178 22.57 -49.39 -3.72
CA ALA A 178 21.82 -48.18 -4.04
C ALA A 178 22.05 -47.12 -2.94
N LYS A 179 22.61 -45.97 -3.33
CA LYS A 179 22.83 -44.86 -2.40
C LYS A 179 21.47 -44.36 -1.92
N GLU A 180 21.20 -44.47 -0.63
CA GLU A 180 20.07 -43.79 -0.01
C GLU A 180 20.29 -42.29 -0.18
N LEU A 181 19.25 -41.60 -0.71
CA LEU A 181 19.25 -40.17 -0.87
C LEU A 181 18.67 -39.54 0.40
N GLU A 182 19.38 -38.61 0.96
CA GLU A 182 18.95 -37.79 2.11
C GLU A 182 18.64 -36.37 1.63
N PHE A 183 17.60 -35.75 2.21
CA PHE A 183 17.30 -34.36 1.98
C PHE A 183 18.19 -33.46 2.82
N ALA A 184 18.73 -32.42 2.23
CA ALA A 184 19.42 -31.36 2.93
C ALA A 184 18.97 -29.99 2.41
N THR A 185 19.08 -28.99 3.23
CA THR A 185 18.75 -27.61 2.85
C THR A 185 19.66 -26.61 3.51
N VAL A 186 19.83 -25.46 2.86
CA VAL A 186 20.52 -24.31 3.42
C VAL A 186 19.73 -23.05 3.10
N GLN A 187 19.51 -22.21 4.11
CA GLN A 187 18.85 -20.92 3.90
C GLN A 187 19.81 -19.93 3.25
N VAL A 188 19.35 -19.23 2.21
CA VAL A 188 20.05 -18.07 1.65
C VAL A 188 20.00 -16.93 2.67
N PRO A 189 21.15 -16.47 3.21
CA PRO A 189 21.16 -15.55 4.34
C PRO A 189 20.76 -14.13 3.91
N SER A 190 19.71 -13.61 4.51
CA SER A 190 19.20 -12.25 4.24
C SER A 190 20.09 -11.12 4.78
N VAL A 191 21.08 -11.45 5.64
CA VAL A 191 22.08 -10.50 6.17
C VAL A 191 23.15 -10.15 5.13
N LEU A 192 23.31 -10.99 4.09
CA LEU A 192 24.19 -10.71 2.96
C LEU A 192 23.42 -10.07 1.79
N PRO A 193 24.10 -9.29 0.94
CA PRO A 193 23.50 -8.78 -0.28
C PRO A 193 23.06 -9.92 -1.20
N ARG A 194 21.79 -9.95 -1.62
CA ARG A 194 21.32 -10.97 -2.56
C ARG A 194 21.86 -10.74 -3.98
N ILE A 195 22.12 -9.47 -4.35
CA ILE A 195 22.70 -9.09 -5.64
C ILE A 195 24.17 -8.79 -5.39
N VAL A 196 25.06 -9.59 -5.97
CA VAL A 196 26.52 -9.47 -5.82
C VAL A 196 27.10 -8.99 -7.15
N GLU A 197 27.83 -7.89 -7.13
CA GLU A 197 28.54 -7.39 -8.30
C GLU A 197 29.84 -8.19 -8.50
N ILE A 198 30.05 -8.66 -9.72
CA ILE A 198 31.20 -9.47 -10.11
C ILE A 198 31.96 -8.81 -11.26
N PRO A 199 33.22 -9.20 -11.56
CA PRO A 199 33.99 -8.61 -12.62
C PRO A 199 33.27 -8.65 -13.97
N SER A 200 33.15 -7.50 -14.63
CA SER A 200 32.59 -7.38 -15.97
C SER A 200 33.67 -7.64 -17.01
N GLU A 201 33.29 -8.21 -18.17
CA GLU A 201 34.21 -8.45 -19.27
C GLU A 201 34.53 -7.19 -20.08
N LYS A 202 33.60 -6.27 -20.10
CA LYS A 202 33.73 -5.01 -20.83
C LYS A 202 33.78 -3.81 -19.90
N ASN A 203 34.63 -2.87 -20.20
CA ASN A 203 34.71 -1.60 -19.46
C ASN A 203 33.41 -0.79 -19.62
N GLY A 204 32.90 -0.32 -18.51
CA GLY A 204 31.65 0.49 -18.47
C GLY A 204 30.37 -0.34 -18.33
N GLU A 205 30.44 -1.67 -18.42
CA GLU A 205 29.31 -2.55 -18.11
C GLU A 205 29.41 -3.07 -16.65
N ARG A 206 28.26 -3.40 -16.07
CA ARG A 206 28.18 -4.00 -14.73
C ARG A 206 27.59 -5.40 -14.83
N THR A 207 28.21 -6.33 -14.15
CA THR A 207 27.73 -7.72 -14.09
C THR A 207 27.39 -8.06 -12.66
N VAL A 208 26.24 -8.65 -12.45
CA VAL A 208 25.75 -9.09 -11.15
C VAL A 208 25.30 -10.54 -11.19
N ILE A 209 25.42 -11.21 -10.05
CA ILE A 209 24.93 -12.58 -9.83
C ILE A 209 24.11 -12.61 -8.56
N LEU A 210 23.17 -13.54 -8.46
CA LEU A 210 22.36 -13.71 -7.26
C LEU A 210 23.09 -14.60 -6.26
N LEU A 211 22.88 -14.34 -4.96
CA LEU A 211 23.53 -15.05 -3.86
C LEU A 211 23.19 -16.54 -3.85
N GLU A 212 21.98 -16.91 -4.25
CA GLU A 212 21.55 -18.31 -4.39
C GLU A 212 22.39 -19.04 -5.43
N GLU A 213 22.73 -18.42 -6.56
CA GLU A 213 23.58 -19.00 -7.61
C GLU A 213 25.01 -19.24 -7.11
N ILE A 214 25.54 -18.31 -6.28
CA ILE A 214 26.85 -18.43 -5.64
C ILE A 214 26.86 -19.62 -4.69
N ILE A 215 25.79 -19.81 -3.92
CA ILE A 215 25.66 -20.92 -2.98
C ILE A 215 25.50 -22.24 -3.72
N GLU A 216 24.64 -22.29 -4.72
CA GLU A 216 24.36 -23.49 -5.50
C GLU A 216 25.61 -24.01 -6.20
N ARG A 217 26.37 -23.13 -6.83
CA ARG A 217 27.67 -23.45 -7.42
C ARG A 217 28.65 -24.10 -6.43
N ASN A 218 28.63 -23.65 -5.19
CA ASN A 218 29.56 -24.11 -4.15
C ASN A 218 28.91 -25.07 -3.16
N ILE A 219 27.70 -25.57 -3.40
CA ILE A 219 26.92 -26.36 -2.46
C ILE A 219 27.67 -27.64 -1.98
N GLY A 220 28.49 -28.24 -2.84
CA GLY A 220 29.31 -29.40 -2.48
C GLY A 220 30.33 -29.15 -1.38
N LYS A 221 30.75 -27.90 -1.17
CA LYS A 221 31.67 -27.53 -0.08
C LYS A 221 31.00 -27.57 1.29
N LEU A 222 29.66 -27.52 1.34
CA LEU A 222 28.90 -27.65 2.59
C LEU A 222 28.70 -29.10 3.01
N PHE A 223 28.79 -30.06 2.10
CA PHE A 223 28.51 -31.48 2.33
C PHE A 223 29.71 -32.38 2.01
N LEU A 224 30.88 -32.08 2.58
CA LEU A 224 32.18 -32.70 2.23
C LEU A 224 32.20 -34.24 2.30
N SER A 225 31.40 -34.85 3.18
CA SER A 225 31.31 -36.30 3.34
C SER A 225 30.29 -36.98 2.43
N ASN A 226 29.56 -36.19 1.64
CA ASN A 226 28.48 -36.63 0.76
C ASN A 226 28.76 -36.21 -0.68
N ASP A 227 28.12 -36.90 -1.63
CA ASP A 227 27.98 -36.43 -3.02
C ASP A 227 26.66 -35.68 -3.13
N VAL A 228 26.67 -34.46 -3.63
CA VAL A 228 25.45 -33.72 -3.96
C VAL A 228 24.95 -34.23 -5.30
N VAL A 229 23.71 -34.73 -5.33
CA VAL A 229 23.08 -35.31 -6.52
C VAL A 229 22.37 -34.22 -7.33
N CYS A 230 21.70 -33.34 -6.64
CA CYS A 230 21.08 -32.12 -7.22
C CYS A 230 20.93 -31.07 -6.12
N ALA A 231 20.86 -29.81 -6.51
CA ALA A 231 20.54 -28.67 -5.63
C ALA A 231 19.68 -27.70 -6.42
N HIS A 232 18.66 -27.14 -5.78
CA HIS A 232 17.75 -26.20 -6.42
C HIS A 232 17.16 -25.23 -5.41
N PRO A 233 16.96 -23.95 -5.77
CA PRO A 233 16.31 -22.98 -4.92
C PRO A 233 14.80 -23.25 -4.78
N TYR A 234 14.28 -22.99 -3.58
CA TYR A 234 12.85 -23.00 -3.29
C TYR A 234 12.49 -21.96 -2.24
N ARG A 235 11.22 -21.57 -2.24
CA ARG A 235 10.66 -20.59 -1.31
C ARG A 235 9.25 -21.00 -0.92
N ILE A 236 8.88 -20.80 0.34
CA ILE A 236 7.53 -21.07 0.82
C ILE A 236 6.86 -19.82 1.34
N MET A 237 5.54 -19.80 1.26
CA MET A 237 4.70 -18.83 1.96
C MET A 237 3.81 -19.54 2.96
N ARG A 238 3.73 -18.98 4.16
CA ARG A 238 2.91 -19.49 5.25
C ARG A 238 1.72 -18.58 5.52
N ASN A 239 0.68 -19.15 6.11
CA ASN A 239 -0.42 -18.38 6.65
C ASN A 239 0.13 -17.38 7.69
N ALA A 240 -0.04 -16.08 7.41
CA ALA A 240 0.41 -15.00 8.27
C ALA A 240 -0.76 -14.12 8.76
N ASP A 241 -2.00 -14.57 8.60
CA ASP A 241 -3.15 -13.88 9.17
C ASP A 241 -3.21 -14.12 10.68
N LEU A 242 -3.22 -13.02 11.45
CA LEU A 242 -3.27 -13.09 12.91
C LEU A 242 -4.72 -13.19 13.36
N THR A 243 -5.03 -14.26 14.08
CA THR A 243 -6.25 -14.34 14.88
C THR A 243 -5.91 -13.98 16.32
N ILE A 244 -6.46 -12.87 16.80
CA ILE A 244 -6.29 -12.40 18.18
C ILE A 244 -7.66 -12.42 18.84
N ASP A 245 -7.76 -13.14 19.94
CA ASP A 245 -8.92 -13.03 20.82
C ASP A 245 -8.72 -11.82 21.73
N GLU A 246 -9.40 -10.73 21.38
CA GLU A 246 -9.27 -9.45 22.10
C GLU A 246 -10.07 -9.44 23.39
N ASP A 247 -11.13 -10.25 23.48
CA ASP A 247 -12.02 -10.29 24.64
C ASP A 247 -11.39 -11.05 25.82
N GLU A 248 -10.47 -12.00 25.52
CA GLU A 248 -9.73 -12.77 26.53
C GLU A 248 -8.33 -12.20 26.83
N ALA A 249 -7.88 -11.17 26.10
CA ALA A 249 -6.54 -10.58 26.28
C ALA A 249 -6.51 -9.62 27.46
N GLU A 250 -5.82 -9.98 28.54
CA GLU A 250 -5.54 -9.08 29.66
C GLU A 250 -4.66 -7.88 29.24
N ASP A 251 -3.71 -8.10 28.30
CA ASP A 251 -2.84 -7.08 27.69
C ASP A 251 -2.73 -7.33 26.20
N LEU A 252 -3.40 -6.48 25.40
CA LEU A 252 -3.41 -6.57 23.94
C LEU A 252 -2.02 -6.49 23.33
N LEU A 253 -1.13 -5.65 23.88
CA LEU A 253 0.23 -5.48 23.37
C LEU A 253 1.05 -6.78 23.54
N VAL A 254 0.95 -7.42 24.71
CA VAL A 254 1.62 -8.70 24.98
C VAL A 254 1.07 -9.80 24.07
N GLU A 255 -0.25 -9.87 23.87
CA GLU A 255 -0.86 -10.90 23.02
C GLU A 255 -0.46 -10.71 21.54
N ILE A 256 -0.42 -9.48 21.03
CA ILE A 256 0.08 -9.19 19.68
C ILE A 256 1.54 -9.66 19.54
N GLN A 257 2.42 -9.36 20.50
CA GLN A 257 3.83 -9.82 20.46
C GLN A 257 3.95 -11.34 20.42
N LYS A 258 3.08 -12.06 21.13
CA LYS A 258 3.02 -13.51 21.16
C LYS A 258 2.55 -14.10 19.82
N GLN A 259 1.52 -13.51 19.24
CA GLN A 259 0.99 -13.94 17.93
C GLN A 259 1.97 -13.63 16.78
N LEU A 260 2.70 -12.52 16.84
CA LEU A 260 3.75 -12.20 15.86
C LEU A 260 4.84 -13.29 15.78
N LYS A 261 5.22 -13.87 16.94
CA LYS A 261 6.16 -15.01 16.94
C LYS A 261 5.59 -16.25 16.28
N LYS A 262 4.28 -16.51 16.42
CA LYS A 262 3.61 -17.68 15.80
C LYS A 262 3.43 -17.52 14.29
N ARG A 263 3.31 -16.28 13.77
CA ARG A 263 3.12 -15.99 12.34
C ARG A 263 4.15 -16.68 11.43
N GLN A 264 5.37 -16.92 11.90
CA GLN A 264 6.42 -17.56 11.12
C GLN A 264 6.20 -19.05 10.91
N TRP A 265 5.27 -19.68 11.61
CA TRP A 265 5.04 -21.12 11.70
C TRP A 265 3.63 -21.56 11.27
N GLY A 266 2.88 -20.69 10.62
CA GLY A 266 1.59 -21.06 10.04
C GLY A 266 1.70 -22.14 8.95
N GLU A 267 0.58 -22.72 8.55
CA GLU A 267 0.50 -23.70 7.45
C GLU A 267 1.16 -23.14 6.17
N VAL A 268 1.83 -24.01 5.41
CA VAL A 268 2.37 -23.64 4.09
C VAL A 268 1.23 -23.53 3.09
N ILE A 269 1.10 -22.40 2.44
CA ILE A 269 0.02 -22.10 1.51
C ILE A 269 0.47 -21.98 0.06
N ARG A 270 1.78 -21.82 -0.17
CA ARG A 270 2.38 -21.73 -1.51
C ARG A 270 3.83 -22.21 -1.46
N LEU A 271 4.24 -22.98 -2.46
CA LEU A 271 5.61 -23.37 -2.75
C LEU A 271 6.02 -22.79 -4.11
N GLU A 272 7.08 -22.03 -4.13
CA GLU A 272 7.80 -21.63 -5.34
C GLU A 272 9.04 -22.50 -5.46
N ALA A 273 9.19 -23.18 -6.59
CA ALA A 273 10.32 -24.02 -6.91
C ALA A 273 10.89 -23.65 -8.27
N GLU A 274 12.19 -23.77 -8.44
CA GLU A 274 12.80 -23.63 -9.76
C GLU A 274 12.17 -24.60 -10.77
N GLU A 275 11.93 -24.14 -12.01
CA GLU A 275 11.27 -24.96 -13.03
C GLU A 275 12.01 -26.26 -13.34
N LYS A 276 13.35 -26.25 -13.23
CA LYS A 276 14.22 -27.41 -13.48
C LYS A 276 14.41 -28.33 -12.27
N MET A 277 13.76 -28.06 -11.13
CA MET A 277 13.93 -28.81 -9.88
C MET A 277 13.73 -30.32 -10.10
N ASP A 278 14.65 -31.11 -9.52
CA ASP A 278 14.53 -32.57 -9.53
C ASP A 278 13.21 -33.03 -8.91
N LYS A 279 12.50 -33.90 -9.63
CA LYS A 279 11.16 -34.38 -9.22
C LYS A 279 11.17 -35.11 -7.86
N ARG A 280 12.29 -35.75 -7.49
CA ARG A 280 12.43 -36.43 -6.19
C ARG A 280 12.52 -35.42 -5.07
N LEU A 281 13.29 -34.34 -5.28
CA LEU A 281 13.40 -33.24 -4.33
C LEU A 281 12.04 -32.52 -4.18
N LEU A 282 11.37 -32.21 -5.30
CA LEU A 282 10.05 -31.62 -5.26
C LEU A 282 9.01 -32.52 -4.54
N GLY A 283 9.12 -33.85 -4.73
CA GLY A 283 8.26 -34.83 -4.04
C GLY A 283 8.42 -34.78 -2.53
N ILE A 284 9.65 -34.68 -2.02
CA ILE A 284 9.95 -34.54 -0.58
C ILE A 284 9.36 -33.23 -0.05
N LEU A 285 9.60 -32.10 -0.73
CA LEU A 285 9.06 -30.80 -0.31
C LEU A 285 7.52 -30.80 -0.29
N LYS A 286 6.89 -31.44 -1.27
CA LYS A 286 5.44 -31.56 -1.36
C LYS A 286 4.86 -32.37 -0.19
N GLU A 287 5.50 -33.47 0.18
CA GLU A 287 5.09 -34.35 1.28
C GLU A 287 5.28 -33.64 2.63
N GLU A 288 6.47 -33.08 2.88
CA GLU A 288 6.80 -32.44 4.16
C GLU A 288 6.03 -31.14 4.43
N PHE A 289 5.66 -30.42 3.39
CA PHE A 289 4.82 -29.21 3.50
C PHE A 289 3.32 -29.51 3.41
N GLU A 290 2.91 -30.75 3.17
CA GLU A 290 1.51 -31.17 3.01
C GLU A 290 0.75 -30.33 1.96
N ILE A 291 1.43 -29.99 0.84
CA ILE A 291 0.95 -29.01 -0.14
C ILE A 291 0.41 -29.71 -1.41
N LYS A 292 -0.64 -29.13 -2.00
CA LYS A 292 -1.27 -29.66 -3.24
C LYS A 292 -0.54 -29.13 -4.48
N ASP A 293 -0.64 -29.84 -5.60
CA ASP A 293 -0.05 -29.41 -6.89
C ASP A 293 -0.57 -28.04 -7.34
N THR A 294 -1.79 -27.67 -6.99
CA THR A 294 -2.39 -26.36 -7.27
C THR A 294 -1.71 -25.21 -6.57
N ASP A 295 -0.93 -25.48 -5.53
CA ASP A 295 -0.25 -24.50 -4.71
C ASP A 295 1.27 -24.46 -4.99
N ILE A 296 1.75 -25.25 -5.97
CA ILE A 296 3.14 -25.32 -6.40
C ILE A 296 3.34 -24.50 -7.67
N TYR A 297 4.28 -23.58 -7.65
CA TYR A 297 4.62 -22.68 -8.74
C TYR A 297 6.03 -23.00 -9.23
N ASN A 298 6.13 -23.57 -10.45
CA ASN A 298 7.40 -23.81 -11.13
C ASN A 298 7.84 -22.52 -11.81
N ILE A 299 8.94 -21.97 -11.35
CA ILE A 299 9.40 -20.63 -11.68
C ILE A 299 10.53 -20.70 -12.72
N PRO A 300 10.35 -20.14 -13.94
CA PRO A 300 11.38 -20.14 -14.98
C PRO A 300 12.34 -18.94 -14.82
N GLY A 301 13.09 -18.90 -13.74
CA GLY A 301 14.05 -17.82 -13.45
C GLY A 301 14.22 -17.60 -11.94
N PRO A 302 14.80 -16.46 -11.54
CA PRO A 302 15.06 -16.21 -10.14
C PRO A 302 13.77 -16.19 -9.31
N LEU A 303 13.75 -16.88 -8.18
CA LEU A 303 12.63 -16.84 -7.24
C LEU A 303 12.54 -15.45 -6.62
N ASP A 304 11.33 -15.02 -6.23
CA ASP A 304 11.13 -13.77 -5.52
C ASP A 304 11.66 -12.52 -6.25
N LEU A 305 10.93 -12.06 -7.26
CA LEU A 305 11.29 -10.85 -8.02
C LEU A 305 11.20 -9.54 -7.21
N THR A 306 10.86 -9.58 -5.91
CA THR A 306 10.96 -8.38 -5.06
C THR A 306 12.40 -7.85 -4.99
N MET A 307 13.40 -8.70 -5.27
CA MET A 307 14.81 -8.30 -5.38
C MET A 307 15.07 -7.23 -6.45
N LEU A 308 14.21 -7.14 -7.47
CA LEU A 308 14.35 -6.13 -8.54
C LEU A 308 14.27 -4.70 -8.01
N MET A 309 13.69 -4.48 -6.82
CA MET A 309 13.74 -3.17 -6.15
C MET A 309 15.17 -2.77 -5.75
N LYS A 310 16.04 -3.74 -5.47
CA LYS A 310 17.47 -3.48 -5.22
C LYS A 310 18.20 -3.14 -6.52
N VAL A 311 17.84 -3.81 -7.64
CA VAL A 311 18.35 -3.44 -8.97
C VAL A 311 17.92 -2.03 -9.35
N TYR A 312 16.64 -1.68 -9.11
CA TYR A 312 16.14 -0.31 -9.30
C TYR A 312 16.96 0.73 -8.54
N GLY A 313 17.42 0.39 -7.32
CA GLY A 313 18.23 1.26 -6.46
C GLY A 313 19.70 1.40 -6.88
N MET A 314 20.18 0.65 -7.88
CA MET A 314 21.58 0.74 -8.32
C MET A 314 21.90 2.11 -8.91
N GLU A 315 23.07 2.63 -8.57
CA GLU A 315 23.61 3.88 -9.11
C GLU A 315 24.13 3.71 -10.54
N GLY A 316 24.18 4.81 -11.30
CA GLY A 316 24.69 4.83 -12.66
C GLY A 316 23.66 4.51 -13.74
N PHE A 317 22.39 4.34 -13.39
CA PHE A 317 21.28 4.05 -14.31
C PHE A 317 20.14 5.07 -14.24
N ASP A 318 20.45 6.30 -13.82
CA ASP A 318 19.42 7.32 -13.56
C ASP A 318 18.72 7.77 -14.86
N GLU A 319 19.39 7.70 -16.00
CA GLU A 319 18.80 7.97 -17.32
C GLU A 319 17.68 6.98 -17.73
N TYR A 320 17.66 5.78 -17.11
CA TYR A 320 16.64 4.75 -17.33
C TYR A 320 15.55 4.73 -16.27
N LYS A 321 15.49 5.75 -15.41
CA LYS A 321 14.47 5.96 -14.38
C LYS A 321 13.64 7.19 -14.69
N SER A 322 12.43 7.26 -14.17
CA SER A 322 11.65 8.49 -14.20
C SER A 322 12.32 9.57 -13.35
N PRO A 323 12.29 10.83 -13.79
CA PRO A 323 12.78 11.94 -12.98
C PRO A 323 12.06 11.98 -11.63
N LYS A 324 12.82 12.00 -10.54
CA LYS A 324 12.24 12.05 -9.20
C LYS A 324 11.47 13.36 -9.00
N TYR A 325 10.18 13.24 -8.74
CA TYR A 325 9.36 14.40 -8.42
C TYR A 325 9.67 14.92 -7.01
N THR A 326 9.87 16.23 -6.89
CA THR A 326 9.96 16.91 -5.60
C THR A 326 8.65 17.63 -5.35
N PRO A 327 7.91 17.30 -4.27
CA PRO A 327 6.65 17.97 -3.96
C PRO A 327 6.79 19.48 -3.90
N ALA A 328 5.82 20.19 -4.48
CA ALA A 328 5.81 21.65 -4.48
C ALA A 328 5.50 22.19 -3.07
N PRO A 329 6.12 23.28 -2.64
CA PRO A 329 5.74 23.94 -1.40
C PRO A 329 4.25 24.38 -1.46
N VAL A 330 3.57 24.33 -0.33
CA VAL A 330 2.18 24.78 -0.21
C VAL A 330 2.16 26.30 -0.12
N PRO A 331 1.52 26.99 -1.05
CA PRO A 331 1.58 28.43 -1.16
C PRO A 331 1.17 29.17 0.13
N GLU A 332 0.12 28.75 0.75
CA GLU A 332 -0.50 29.36 1.92
C GLU A 332 0.44 29.39 3.14
N PHE A 333 1.36 28.41 3.26
CA PHE A 333 2.28 28.22 4.39
C PHE A 333 3.73 28.68 4.12
N GLN A 334 3.97 29.45 3.06
CA GLN A 334 5.30 29.98 2.78
C GLN A 334 5.63 31.19 3.67
N ASN A 335 6.94 31.53 3.78
CA ASN A 335 7.48 32.70 4.48
C ASN A 335 7.31 32.70 6.01
N ASP A 336 7.56 31.57 6.66
CA ASP A 336 7.52 31.41 8.12
C ASP A 336 6.23 31.96 8.77
N LYS A 337 5.14 31.93 8.02
CA LYS A 337 3.84 32.34 8.56
C LYS A 337 3.43 31.45 9.73
N ASP A 338 2.78 32.05 10.73
CA ASP A 338 2.12 31.30 11.78
C ASP A 338 1.00 30.44 11.18
N ILE A 339 1.16 29.13 11.31
CA ILE A 339 0.22 28.16 10.73
C ILE A 339 -1.20 28.33 11.28
N PHE A 340 -1.33 28.70 12.57
CA PHE A 340 -2.61 28.95 13.21
C PHE A 340 -3.29 30.20 12.66
N GLN A 341 -2.49 31.23 12.30
CA GLN A 341 -3.03 32.43 11.65
C GLN A 341 -3.56 32.10 10.27
N VAL A 342 -2.81 31.36 9.46
CA VAL A 342 -3.24 30.96 8.11
C VAL A 342 -4.55 30.16 8.16
N ILE A 343 -4.68 29.19 9.08
CA ILE A 343 -5.89 28.40 9.23
C ILE A 343 -7.09 29.25 9.72
N ARG A 344 -6.84 30.32 10.49
CA ARG A 344 -7.91 31.27 10.87
C ARG A 344 -8.43 32.13 9.72
N GLU A 345 -7.58 32.39 8.75
CA GLU A 345 -7.96 33.17 7.56
C GLU A 345 -8.85 32.37 6.60
N GLY A 346 -8.79 31.03 6.66
CA GLY A 346 -9.62 30.11 5.85
C GLY A 346 -9.11 28.69 5.90
N ASP A 347 -9.95 27.77 5.44
CA ASP A 347 -9.58 26.37 5.28
C ASP A 347 -8.46 26.23 4.23
N VAL A 348 -7.53 25.29 4.44
CA VAL A 348 -6.41 25.05 3.50
C VAL A 348 -6.46 23.61 3.02
N PHE A 349 -6.47 23.45 1.70
CA PHE A 349 -6.49 22.16 1.01
C PHE A 349 -5.07 21.69 0.66
N LEU A 350 -4.80 20.42 0.89
CA LEU A 350 -3.55 19.75 0.53
C LEU A 350 -3.81 18.59 -0.42
N HIS A 351 -3.01 18.50 -1.47
CA HIS A 351 -3.04 17.38 -2.44
C HIS A 351 -1.66 16.75 -2.59
N HIS A 352 -1.41 15.69 -1.83
CA HIS A 352 -0.15 14.93 -1.90
C HIS A 352 -0.18 13.93 -3.06
N PRO A 353 0.97 13.56 -3.64
CA PRO A 353 2.35 14.01 -3.39
C PRO A 353 2.70 15.30 -4.13
N TYR A 354 1.75 15.91 -4.84
CA TYR A 354 1.98 17.08 -5.68
C TYR A 354 2.41 18.29 -4.84
N MET A 355 1.77 18.44 -3.68
CA MET A 355 2.14 19.40 -2.64
C MET A 355 2.89 18.71 -1.50
N SER A 356 3.81 19.43 -0.84
CA SER A 356 4.60 18.93 0.28
C SER A 356 3.74 18.54 1.49
N PHE A 357 4.16 17.49 2.18
CA PHE A 357 3.60 17.05 3.46
C PHE A 357 4.13 17.86 4.65
N ASP A 358 5.16 18.68 4.44
CA ASP A 358 5.82 19.46 5.51
C ASP A 358 4.83 20.28 6.35
N PRO A 359 3.80 20.96 5.79
CA PRO A 359 2.83 21.69 6.61
C PRO A 359 2.10 20.83 7.65
N VAL A 360 1.89 19.55 7.38
CA VAL A 360 1.27 18.63 8.36
C VAL A 360 2.22 18.35 9.52
N VAL A 361 3.51 18.20 9.25
CA VAL A 361 4.56 18.06 10.28
C VAL A 361 4.74 19.36 11.04
N ASP A 362 4.75 20.51 10.34
CA ASP A 362 4.94 21.84 10.92
C ASP A 362 3.76 22.24 11.81
N PHE A 363 2.55 21.83 11.48
CA PHE A 363 1.36 22.03 12.33
C PHE A 363 1.57 21.44 13.72
N VAL A 364 2.04 20.20 13.80
CA VAL A 364 2.34 19.56 15.08
C VAL A 364 3.59 20.18 15.73
N ARG A 365 4.61 20.55 14.93
CA ARG A 365 5.85 21.14 15.39
C ARG A 365 5.65 22.54 16.00
N GLN A 366 4.85 23.38 15.38
CA GLN A 366 4.51 24.68 15.93
C GLN A 366 3.64 24.51 17.18
N ALA A 367 2.64 23.60 17.16
CA ALA A 367 1.84 23.29 18.31
C ALA A 367 2.67 22.82 19.53
N ALA A 368 3.72 22.03 19.31
CA ALA A 368 4.60 21.56 20.38
C ALA A 368 5.38 22.68 21.07
N LYS A 369 5.67 23.77 20.37
CA LYS A 369 6.46 24.91 20.85
C LYS A 369 5.61 26.09 21.36
N ASP A 370 4.40 26.26 20.82
CA ASP A 370 3.53 27.40 21.14
C ASP A 370 3.03 27.33 22.58
N PRO A 371 3.31 28.34 23.42
CA PRO A 371 2.85 28.37 24.82
C PRO A 371 1.32 28.44 24.95
N GLY A 372 0.62 28.94 23.93
CA GLY A 372 -0.85 28.98 23.90
C GLY A 372 -1.49 27.60 23.67
N VAL A 373 -0.76 26.63 23.12
CA VAL A 373 -1.28 25.28 22.88
C VAL A 373 -1.37 24.50 24.20
N LEU A 374 -2.55 23.99 24.50
CA LEU A 374 -2.86 23.24 25.71
C LEU A 374 -2.83 21.73 25.48
N ALA A 375 -3.34 21.28 24.33
CA ALA A 375 -3.43 19.85 24.02
C ALA A 375 -3.21 19.57 22.53
N ILE A 376 -2.63 18.40 22.25
CA ILE A 376 -2.50 17.82 20.90
C ILE A 376 -3.07 16.40 20.96
N LYS A 377 -3.99 16.08 20.05
CA LYS A 377 -4.53 14.74 19.92
C LYS A 377 -4.39 14.26 18.47
N GLN A 378 -3.88 13.04 18.27
CA GLN A 378 -3.62 12.52 16.93
C GLN A 378 -3.85 11.02 16.85
N THR A 379 -4.37 10.56 15.68
CA THR A 379 -4.45 9.13 15.35
C THR A 379 -3.27 8.73 14.46
N LEU A 380 -2.65 7.60 14.77
CA LEU A 380 -1.54 7.02 13.99
C LEU A 380 -1.88 5.58 13.59
N TYR A 381 -1.73 5.26 12.31
CA TYR A 381 -1.98 3.92 11.76
C TYR A 381 -0.70 3.27 11.22
N ARG A 382 -0.07 3.90 10.24
CA ARG A 382 1.24 3.53 9.68
C ARG A 382 2.13 4.76 9.70
N VAL A 383 3.26 4.66 10.36
CA VAL A 383 4.26 5.73 10.43
C VAL A 383 5.59 5.26 9.87
N SER A 384 6.41 6.21 9.38
CA SER A 384 7.74 5.90 8.88
C SER A 384 8.69 5.44 10.00
N GLY A 385 9.75 4.71 9.64
CA GLY A 385 10.74 4.22 10.60
C GLY A 385 11.48 5.32 11.38
N HIS A 386 11.54 6.54 10.83
CA HIS A 386 12.11 7.73 11.47
C HIS A 386 11.10 8.89 11.37
N SER A 387 9.89 8.67 11.90
CA SER A 387 8.79 9.62 11.77
C SER A 387 9.08 10.94 12.48
N PRO A 388 9.09 12.09 11.77
CA PRO A 388 9.22 13.39 12.39
C PRO A 388 8.02 13.72 13.28
N ILE A 389 6.83 13.20 12.98
CA ILE A 389 5.62 13.41 13.77
C ILE A 389 5.75 12.76 15.14
N ILE A 390 6.24 11.53 15.23
CA ILE A 390 6.49 10.84 16.51
C ILE A 390 7.46 11.65 17.39
N ALA A 391 8.57 12.10 16.81
CA ALA A 391 9.55 12.90 17.54
C ALA A 391 8.95 14.21 18.09
N VAL A 392 8.12 14.87 17.29
CA VAL A 392 7.49 16.14 17.68
C VAL A 392 6.39 15.95 18.72
N LEU A 393 5.61 14.87 18.65
CA LEU A 393 4.62 14.54 19.68
C LEU A 393 5.28 14.25 21.03
N ALA A 394 6.39 13.50 21.03
CA ALA A 394 7.19 13.27 22.23
C ALA A 394 7.70 14.58 22.81
N GLN A 395 8.29 15.47 21.98
CA GLN A 395 8.75 16.79 22.41
C GLN A 395 7.62 17.65 22.97
N ALA A 396 6.40 17.57 22.42
CA ALA A 396 5.26 18.31 22.90
C ALA A 396 4.87 17.89 24.34
N ALA A 397 4.90 16.59 24.64
CA ALA A 397 4.64 16.07 25.98
C ALA A 397 5.75 16.51 26.95
N GLU A 398 7.01 16.43 26.58
CA GLU A 398 8.15 16.92 27.36
C GLU A 398 8.07 18.43 27.63
N ASN A 399 7.49 19.21 26.72
CA ASN A 399 7.19 20.63 26.88
C ASN A 399 5.92 20.90 27.77
N GLY A 400 5.35 19.86 28.38
CA GLY A 400 4.23 19.98 29.32
C GLY A 400 2.84 20.09 28.64
N LYS A 401 2.72 19.80 27.33
CA LYS A 401 1.43 19.75 26.66
C LYS A 401 0.67 18.47 27.01
N GLN A 402 -0.67 18.54 27.03
CA GLN A 402 -1.50 17.33 27.07
C GLN A 402 -1.48 16.66 25.68
N VAL A 403 -0.73 15.57 25.55
CA VAL A 403 -0.59 14.85 24.28
C VAL A 403 -1.30 13.50 24.38
N SER A 404 -2.32 13.29 23.55
CA SER A 404 -3.03 12.02 23.46
C SER A 404 -2.85 11.44 22.06
N VAL A 405 -2.29 10.25 21.96
CA VAL A 405 -1.99 9.61 20.68
C VAL A 405 -2.64 8.24 20.61
N LEU A 406 -3.53 8.05 19.63
CA LEU A 406 -3.99 6.71 19.32
C LEU A 406 -2.99 6.05 18.35
N VAL A 407 -2.41 4.93 18.77
CA VAL A 407 -1.53 4.09 17.93
C VAL A 407 -2.25 2.78 17.62
N GLU A 408 -2.56 2.54 16.37
CA GLU A 408 -3.22 1.30 15.93
C GLU A 408 -2.23 0.14 15.91
N LEU A 409 -2.24 -0.69 16.95
CA LEU A 409 -1.28 -1.81 17.08
C LEU A 409 -1.52 -2.94 16.07
N LYS A 410 -2.75 -3.07 15.55
CA LYS A 410 -3.14 -4.12 14.59
C LYS A 410 -3.01 -3.66 13.13
N ALA A 411 -2.16 -2.66 12.86
CA ALA A 411 -1.82 -2.25 11.51
C ALA A 411 -0.96 -3.34 10.86
N ARG A 412 -1.57 -4.12 9.94
CA ARG A 412 -0.98 -5.35 9.39
C ARG A 412 0.41 -5.13 8.81
N PHE A 413 1.38 -5.95 9.25
CA PHE A 413 2.81 -5.91 8.95
C PHE A 413 3.57 -4.70 9.52
N ASP A 414 2.91 -3.80 10.23
CA ASP A 414 3.53 -2.68 10.94
C ASP A 414 3.40 -2.83 12.46
N GLU A 415 2.89 -3.96 12.95
CA GLU A 415 2.60 -4.18 14.36
C GLU A 415 3.84 -3.98 15.25
N GLU A 416 5.00 -4.58 14.86
CA GLU A 416 6.24 -4.45 15.63
C GLU A 416 6.72 -3.00 15.69
N ASN A 417 6.67 -2.30 14.58
CA ASN A 417 7.05 -0.89 14.49
C ASN A 417 6.13 -0.01 15.35
N ASN A 418 4.82 -0.23 15.28
CA ASN A 418 3.84 0.55 16.06
C ASN A 418 3.95 0.29 17.56
N ILE A 419 4.32 -0.93 17.98
CA ILE A 419 4.61 -1.24 19.39
C ILE A 419 5.83 -0.44 19.90
N VAL A 420 6.89 -0.32 19.09
CA VAL A 420 8.10 0.46 19.44
C VAL A 420 7.72 1.93 19.62
N TRP A 421 6.94 2.50 18.71
CA TRP A 421 6.50 3.89 18.76
C TRP A 421 5.57 4.16 19.95
N ALA A 422 4.65 3.26 20.21
CA ALA A 422 3.76 3.38 21.37
C ALA A 422 4.54 3.49 22.68
N LYS A 423 5.51 2.59 22.90
CA LYS A 423 6.38 2.61 24.09
C LYS A 423 7.25 3.87 24.17
N MET A 424 7.73 4.38 23.04
CA MET A 424 8.52 5.60 23.01
C MET A 424 7.67 6.82 23.41
N LEU A 425 6.44 6.92 22.90
CA LEU A 425 5.51 8.00 23.23
C LEU A 425 5.09 7.97 24.71
N GLU A 426 4.80 6.78 25.26
CA GLU A 426 4.52 6.62 26.70
C GLU A 426 5.68 7.09 27.56
N LYS A 427 6.91 6.69 27.21
CA LYS A 427 8.11 7.11 27.94
C LYS A 427 8.33 8.62 27.92
N ALA A 428 7.90 9.30 26.85
CA ALA A 428 7.96 10.75 26.74
C ALA A 428 6.83 11.48 27.50
N GLY A 429 5.88 10.73 28.10
CA GLY A 429 4.76 11.29 28.84
C GLY A 429 3.48 11.52 28.04
N CYS A 430 3.39 10.97 26.80
CA CYS A 430 2.15 10.98 26.04
C CYS A 430 1.12 9.99 26.63
N HIS A 431 -0.15 10.37 26.58
CA HIS A 431 -1.25 9.43 26.83
C HIS A 431 -1.49 8.61 25.56
N VAL A 432 -1.05 7.35 25.53
CA VAL A 432 -1.17 6.45 24.39
C VAL A 432 -2.44 5.62 24.51
N ILE A 433 -3.22 5.57 23.41
CA ILE A 433 -4.46 4.81 23.31
C ILE A 433 -4.23 3.72 22.26
N TYR A 434 -4.55 2.47 22.59
CA TYR A 434 -4.31 1.29 21.72
C TYR A 434 -5.54 0.89 20.86
N GLY A 435 -6.51 1.78 20.75
CA GLY A 435 -7.73 1.59 19.98
C GLY A 435 -8.89 1.02 20.79
N LEU A 436 -9.97 0.68 20.10
CA LEU A 436 -11.17 0.09 20.69
C LEU A 436 -11.17 -1.43 20.46
N VAL A 437 -11.65 -2.18 21.46
CA VAL A 437 -11.82 -3.64 21.33
C VAL A 437 -12.76 -3.96 20.16
N GLY A 438 -12.43 -4.96 19.37
CA GLY A 438 -13.20 -5.40 18.20
C GLY A 438 -13.17 -4.47 16.98
N LEU A 439 -12.63 -3.25 17.11
CA LEU A 439 -12.52 -2.28 16.02
C LEU A 439 -11.05 -1.96 15.71
N LYS A 440 -10.78 -1.60 14.44
CA LYS A 440 -9.50 -0.99 14.04
C LYS A 440 -9.70 0.49 13.76
N THR A 441 -8.84 1.34 14.29
CA THR A 441 -8.89 2.77 14.02
C THR A 441 -8.09 3.09 12.76
N HIS A 442 -8.82 3.56 11.73
CA HIS A 442 -8.22 3.92 10.44
C HIS A 442 -8.45 5.38 10.05
N SER A 443 -9.11 6.15 10.90
CA SER A 443 -9.29 7.60 10.72
C SER A 443 -7.96 8.36 10.77
N LYS A 444 -7.87 9.49 10.06
CA LYS A 444 -6.71 10.38 10.03
C LYS A 444 -7.17 11.74 10.48
N ILE A 445 -6.92 12.03 11.74
CA ILE A 445 -7.35 13.27 12.40
C ILE A 445 -6.28 13.73 13.40
N THR A 446 -5.99 15.02 13.35
CA THR A 446 -5.18 15.72 14.36
C THR A 446 -5.98 16.90 14.90
N LEU A 447 -6.04 17.03 16.20
CA LEU A 447 -6.68 18.13 16.91
C LEU A 447 -5.65 18.85 17.76
N VAL A 448 -5.53 20.16 17.58
CA VAL A 448 -4.76 21.07 18.43
C VAL A 448 -5.73 21.99 19.14
N VAL A 449 -5.63 22.04 20.47
CA VAL A 449 -6.44 22.93 21.33
C VAL A 449 -5.55 24.06 21.82
N ARG A 450 -5.87 25.29 21.43
CA ARG A 450 -5.07 26.48 21.70
C ARG A 450 -5.87 27.51 22.47
N ARG A 451 -5.26 28.14 23.46
CA ARG A 451 -5.80 29.31 24.15
C ARG A 451 -5.44 30.56 23.34
N GLU A 452 -6.44 31.34 23.01
CA GLU A 452 -6.33 32.62 22.34
C GLU A 452 -6.96 33.74 23.16
N GLU A 453 -6.85 34.98 22.73
CA GLU A 453 -7.45 36.13 23.42
C GLU A 453 -8.97 36.01 23.49
N THR A 454 -9.59 35.40 22.49
CA THR A 454 -11.07 35.22 22.43
C THR A 454 -11.55 33.93 23.10
N GLY A 455 -10.66 33.15 23.72
CA GLY A 455 -11.00 31.87 24.37
C GLY A 455 -10.25 30.68 23.81
N ILE A 456 -10.82 29.49 23.96
CA ILE A 456 -10.25 28.25 23.45
C ILE A 456 -10.65 28.06 21.99
N ARG A 457 -9.66 27.87 21.11
CA ARG A 457 -9.88 27.53 19.70
C ARG A 457 -9.32 26.15 19.40
N ARG A 458 -10.03 25.43 18.52
CA ARG A 458 -9.66 24.10 18.04
C ARG A 458 -9.22 24.19 16.59
N TYR A 459 -8.04 23.65 16.29
CA TYR A 459 -7.51 23.53 14.94
C TYR A 459 -7.47 22.06 14.59
N VAL A 460 -8.00 21.69 13.43
CA VAL A 460 -8.17 20.32 13.01
C VAL A 460 -7.53 20.10 11.66
N HIS A 461 -6.77 19.02 11.54
CA HIS A 461 -6.37 18.46 10.26
C HIS A 461 -7.10 17.15 10.03
N LEU A 462 -7.75 17.02 8.88
CA LEU A 462 -8.47 15.83 8.42
C LEU A 462 -7.87 15.38 7.09
N ALA A 463 -7.64 14.08 6.92
CA ALA A 463 -7.03 13.57 5.69
C ALA A 463 -7.59 12.22 5.25
N THR A 464 -7.39 11.92 3.96
CA THR A 464 -7.63 10.60 3.39
C THR A 464 -6.45 9.65 3.62
N GLY A 465 -5.24 10.19 3.75
CA GLY A 465 -3.97 9.48 3.86
C GLY A 465 -3.37 9.43 5.26
N ASN A 466 -2.50 8.48 5.49
CA ASN A 466 -1.82 8.29 6.76
C ASN A 466 -0.83 9.43 7.09
N TYR A 467 -0.58 9.65 8.36
CA TYR A 467 0.48 10.53 8.86
C TYR A 467 1.86 9.88 8.71
N ASN A 468 2.30 9.73 7.45
CA ASN A 468 3.55 9.08 7.08
C ASN A 468 4.23 9.89 5.97
N ASP A 469 5.31 10.59 6.33
CA ASP A 469 6.08 11.48 5.45
C ASP A 469 6.74 10.77 4.27
N SER A 470 7.02 9.48 4.40
CA SER A 470 7.60 8.66 3.33
C SER A 470 6.55 8.27 2.29
N THR A 471 5.39 7.77 2.72
CA THR A 471 4.31 7.38 1.80
C THR A 471 3.61 8.60 1.19
N ALA A 472 3.60 9.75 1.88
CA ALA A 472 3.05 11.00 1.36
C ALA A 472 3.78 11.52 0.10
N LYS A 473 4.95 10.99 -0.24
CA LYS A 473 5.68 11.26 -1.49
C LYS A 473 5.34 10.32 -2.63
N LEU A 474 4.57 9.26 -2.34
CA LEU A 474 4.27 8.17 -3.29
C LEU A 474 2.77 7.95 -3.47
N TYR A 475 1.94 8.33 -2.51
CA TYR A 475 0.49 8.11 -2.49
C TYR A 475 -0.24 9.41 -2.78
N THR A 476 -1.26 9.34 -3.64
CA THR A 476 -2.13 10.50 -3.83
C THR A 476 -3.14 10.56 -2.70
N ASP A 477 -3.10 11.62 -1.92
CA ASP A 477 -4.00 11.84 -0.80
C ASP A 477 -4.40 13.30 -0.69
N CYS A 478 -5.58 13.53 -0.10
CA CYS A 478 -6.12 14.85 0.15
C CYS A 478 -6.24 15.11 1.65
N GLY A 479 -6.05 16.35 2.06
CA GLY A 479 -6.25 16.79 3.43
C GLY A 479 -6.76 18.22 3.51
N ILE A 480 -7.38 18.57 4.61
CA ILE A 480 -7.77 19.96 4.93
C ILE A 480 -7.31 20.35 6.31
N PHE A 481 -6.91 21.60 6.46
CA PHE A 481 -6.83 22.29 7.74
C PHE A 481 -8.05 23.17 7.92
N THR A 482 -8.66 23.14 9.10
CA THR A 482 -9.79 23.99 9.46
C THR A 482 -9.75 24.38 10.92
N CYS A 483 -10.35 25.52 11.26
CA CYS A 483 -10.64 25.89 12.64
C CYS A 483 -12.13 26.17 12.87
N ASP A 484 -13.00 25.70 11.98
CA ASP A 484 -14.44 25.73 12.17
C ASP A 484 -14.81 24.99 13.46
N GLU A 485 -15.59 25.66 14.32
CA GLU A 485 -15.92 25.15 15.64
C GLU A 485 -16.67 23.82 15.58
N ARG A 486 -17.53 23.61 14.57
CA ARG A 486 -18.31 22.38 14.37
C ARG A 486 -17.42 21.17 14.12
N PHE A 487 -16.34 21.34 13.33
CA PHE A 487 -15.31 20.32 13.14
C PHE A 487 -14.49 20.11 14.40
N GLY A 488 -14.16 21.18 15.14
CA GLY A 488 -13.42 21.11 16.39
C GLY A 488 -14.18 20.36 17.50
N GLU A 489 -15.49 20.59 17.60
CA GLU A 489 -16.37 19.86 18.54
C GLU A 489 -16.43 18.37 18.18
N ASP A 490 -16.66 18.05 16.91
CA ASP A 490 -16.71 16.68 16.42
C ASP A 490 -15.36 15.97 16.60
N ALA A 491 -14.23 16.64 16.34
CA ALA A 491 -12.89 16.11 16.58
C ALA A 491 -12.68 15.79 18.08
N THR A 492 -13.16 16.66 18.97
CA THR A 492 -13.12 16.40 20.40
C THR A 492 -13.95 15.17 20.77
N ALA A 493 -15.14 15.04 20.20
CA ALA A 493 -16.02 13.89 20.42
C ALA A 493 -15.42 12.58 19.89
N VAL A 494 -14.72 12.61 18.73
CA VAL A 494 -13.99 11.45 18.19
C VAL A 494 -12.94 10.97 19.20
N PHE A 495 -12.10 11.85 19.72
CA PHE A 495 -11.07 11.45 20.68
C PHE A 495 -11.65 10.98 22.02
N ASN A 496 -12.76 11.57 22.47
CA ASN A 496 -13.46 11.08 23.67
C ASN A 496 -14.08 9.68 23.45
N MET A 497 -14.60 9.41 22.24
CA MET A 497 -15.07 8.08 21.86
C MET A 497 -13.92 7.06 21.85
N LEU A 498 -12.76 7.44 21.29
CA LEU A 498 -11.60 6.56 21.18
C LEU A 498 -10.91 6.27 22.52
N SER A 499 -10.96 7.21 23.49
CA SER A 499 -10.25 7.10 24.76
C SER A 499 -11.13 6.74 25.95
N GLY A 500 -12.41 7.06 25.90
CA GLY A 500 -13.28 6.99 27.07
C GLY A 500 -14.58 6.21 26.87
N TYR A 501 -14.72 5.45 25.80
CA TYR A 501 -15.95 4.71 25.44
C TYR A 501 -17.21 5.60 25.44
N SER A 502 -17.03 6.89 25.11
CA SER A 502 -18.15 7.82 24.97
C SER A 502 -18.85 7.57 23.63
N GLU A 503 -20.17 7.49 23.65
CA GLU A 503 -20.98 7.35 22.44
C GLU A 503 -21.66 8.69 22.11
N PRO A 504 -21.14 9.47 21.15
CA PRO A 504 -21.76 10.71 20.72
C PRO A 504 -23.16 10.45 20.16
N LYS A 505 -24.15 11.21 20.59
CA LYS A 505 -25.53 11.07 20.11
C LYS A 505 -25.76 11.68 18.72
N LYS A 506 -24.91 12.63 18.32
CA LYS A 506 -24.97 13.34 17.03
C LYS A 506 -23.60 13.86 16.64
N TRP A 507 -23.44 14.12 15.39
CA TRP A 507 -22.28 14.77 14.80
C TRP A 507 -22.72 16.06 14.10
N ASN A 508 -21.90 17.10 14.13
CA ASN A 508 -22.17 18.36 13.46
C ASN A 508 -21.82 18.26 11.96
N ARG A 509 -20.62 17.76 11.64
CA ARG A 509 -20.07 17.67 10.29
C ARG A 509 -19.49 16.29 9.95
N LEU A 510 -18.84 15.63 10.90
CA LEU A 510 -18.19 14.36 10.63
C LEU A 510 -19.21 13.24 10.45
N ILE A 511 -18.91 12.35 9.52
CA ILE A 511 -19.64 11.10 9.29
C ILE A 511 -18.72 9.97 9.73
N VAL A 512 -19.06 9.34 10.85
CA VAL A 512 -18.18 8.37 11.53
C VAL A 512 -18.70 6.94 11.37
N ALA A 513 -17.81 6.02 11.00
CA ALA A 513 -18.07 4.58 11.04
C ALA A 513 -17.68 4.03 12.44
N PRO A 514 -18.29 2.90 12.87
CA PRO A 514 -19.16 1.98 12.09
C PRO A 514 -20.66 2.34 12.11
N ILE A 515 -21.13 3.23 12.96
CA ILE A 515 -22.59 3.36 13.26
C ILE A 515 -23.33 4.19 12.20
N TRP A 516 -22.77 5.34 11.76
CA TRP A 516 -23.50 6.32 10.97
C TRP A 516 -23.16 6.33 9.47
N MET A 517 -21.92 5.97 9.12
CA MET A 517 -21.36 6.23 7.79
C MET A 517 -22.11 5.51 6.67
N LYS A 518 -22.36 4.21 6.85
CA LYS A 518 -23.06 3.40 5.84
C LYS A 518 -24.46 3.93 5.53
N ASN A 519 -25.23 4.20 6.59
CA ASN A 519 -26.58 4.73 6.46
C ASN A 519 -26.58 6.11 5.77
N ARG A 520 -25.60 6.97 6.10
CA ARG A 520 -25.48 8.28 5.46
C ARG A 520 -25.21 8.15 3.95
N PHE A 521 -24.29 7.29 3.53
CA PHE A 521 -24.06 7.05 2.11
C PHE A 521 -25.29 6.49 1.39
N LEU A 522 -25.99 5.54 1.99
CA LEU A 522 -27.25 5.02 1.42
C LEU A 522 -28.29 6.12 1.25
N GLN A 523 -28.46 7.03 2.22
CA GLN A 523 -29.35 8.19 2.13
C GLN A 523 -28.95 9.17 1.00
N LEU A 524 -27.63 9.43 0.84
CA LEU A 524 -27.13 10.30 -0.22
C LEU A 524 -27.38 9.70 -1.59
N ILE A 525 -27.16 8.41 -1.78
CA ILE A 525 -27.41 7.69 -3.04
C ILE A 525 -28.92 7.66 -3.34
N GLU A 526 -29.77 7.37 -2.34
CA GLU A 526 -31.22 7.38 -2.48
C GLU A 526 -31.76 8.76 -2.87
N ARG A 527 -31.20 9.82 -2.28
CA ARG A 527 -31.56 11.21 -2.64
C ARG A 527 -31.28 11.51 -4.11
N GLU A 528 -30.12 11.11 -4.64
CA GLU A 528 -29.82 11.29 -6.07
C GLU A 528 -30.82 10.50 -6.96
N ALA A 529 -31.15 9.27 -6.57
CA ALA A 529 -32.17 8.48 -7.28
C ALA A 529 -33.53 9.16 -7.30
N GLU A 530 -33.97 9.77 -6.18
CA GLU A 530 -35.23 10.51 -6.12
C GLU A 530 -35.19 11.80 -6.96
N HIS A 531 -34.03 12.49 -7.00
CA HIS A 531 -33.85 13.64 -7.90
C HIS A 531 -33.96 13.23 -9.36
N ALA A 532 -33.31 12.14 -9.77
CA ALA A 532 -33.39 11.63 -11.14
C ALA A 532 -34.83 11.26 -11.55
N LYS A 533 -35.58 10.56 -10.69
CA LYS A 533 -37.00 10.24 -10.93
C LYS A 533 -37.88 11.49 -11.13
N GLN A 534 -37.53 12.60 -10.48
CA GLN A 534 -38.23 13.87 -10.60
C GLN A 534 -37.73 14.71 -11.79
N GLY A 535 -36.83 14.20 -12.62
CA GLY A 535 -36.21 14.92 -13.74
C GLY A 535 -35.27 16.04 -13.31
N LYS A 536 -34.81 16.03 -12.07
CA LYS A 536 -33.85 16.99 -11.52
C LYS A 536 -32.40 16.53 -11.78
N PRO A 537 -31.44 17.47 -11.83
CA PRO A 537 -30.03 17.14 -11.93
C PRO A 537 -29.59 16.18 -10.83
N ALA A 538 -29.04 15.02 -11.22
CA ALA A 538 -28.60 13.97 -10.34
C ALA A 538 -27.36 13.27 -10.91
N GLU A 539 -26.30 13.21 -10.12
CA GLU A 539 -25.02 12.58 -10.50
C GLU A 539 -24.27 12.11 -9.26
N ILE A 540 -23.57 10.99 -9.37
CA ILE A 540 -22.66 10.50 -8.35
C ILE A 540 -21.29 10.31 -9.00
N THR A 541 -20.27 10.95 -8.44
CA THR A 541 -18.88 10.69 -8.81
C THR A 541 -18.11 10.29 -7.56
N ALA A 542 -17.45 9.13 -7.57
CA ALA A 542 -16.74 8.66 -6.40
C ALA A 542 -15.37 8.07 -6.76
N LYS A 543 -14.37 8.47 -5.99
CA LYS A 543 -13.01 7.93 -6.03
C LYS A 543 -12.72 7.19 -4.74
N MET A 544 -12.17 5.97 -4.86
CA MET A 544 -11.83 5.11 -3.72
C MET A 544 -10.83 4.02 -4.11
N ASN A 545 -10.29 3.31 -3.10
CA ASN A 545 -9.41 2.18 -3.40
C ASN A 545 -10.19 0.89 -3.70
N SER A 546 -11.34 0.69 -3.02
CA SER A 546 -12.11 -0.55 -3.19
C SER A 546 -13.61 -0.31 -3.01
N LEU A 547 -14.39 -0.99 -3.85
CA LEU A 547 -15.86 -1.01 -3.83
C LEU A 547 -16.33 -2.47 -3.72
N CYS A 548 -16.77 -2.92 -2.54
CA CYS A 548 -17.24 -4.28 -2.34
C CYS A 548 -18.32 -4.42 -1.24
N ASP A 549 -18.89 -3.32 -0.75
CA ASP A 549 -20.05 -3.39 0.15
C ASP A 549 -21.32 -3.70 -0.65
N PRO A 550 -22.01 -4.84 -0.37
CA PRO A 550 -23.15 -5.25 -1.18
C PRO A 550 -24.30 -4.27 -1.11
N ALA A 551 -24.58 -3.65 0.05
CA ALA A 551 -25.68 -2.70 0.18
C ALA A 551 -25.43 -1.41 -0.60
N ILE A 552 -24.19 -0.91 -0.57
CA ILE A 552 -23.80 0.26 -1.36
C ILE A 552 -23.88 -0.06 -2.86
N ILE A 553 -23.36 -1.23 -3.31
CA ILE A 553 -23.43 -1.63 -4.73
C ILE A 553 -24.89 -1.75 -5.18
N ALA A 554 -25.77 -2.39 -4.40
CA ALA A 554 -27.20 -2.50 -4.70
C ALA A 554 -27.86 -1.11 -4.79
N ALA A 555 -27.49 -0.17 -3.91
CA ALA A 555 -27.99 1.20 -3.95
C ALA A 555 -27.52 1.95 -5.21
N LEU A 556 -26.28 1.73 -5.66
CA LEU A 556 -25.77 2.31 -6.90
C LEU A 556 -26.52 1.73 -8.12
N TYR A 557 -26.82 0.44 -8.13
CA TYR A 557 -27.66 -0.19 -9.16
C TYR A 557 -29.08 0.41 -9.20
N TYR A 558 -29.68 0.59 -8.02
CA TYR A 558 -30.95 1.26 -7.90
C TYR A 558 -30.90 2.70 -8.46
N ALA A 559 -29.90 3.47 -8.08
CA ALA A 559 -29.74 4.84 -8.55
C ALA A 559 -29.55 4.90 -10.07
N SER A 560 -28.69 4.01 -10.62
CA SER A 560 -28.49 3.89 -12.08
C SER A 560 -29.78 3.53 -12.80
N SER A 561 -30.58 2.60 -12.29
CA SER A 561 -31.89 2.22 -12.88
C SER A 561 -32.92 3.37 -12.82
N CYS A 562 -32.72 4.34 -11.94
CA CYS A 562 -33.53 5.58 -11.89
C CYS A 562 -33.03 6.69 -12.82
N GLY A 563 -31.88 6.48 -13.53
CA GLY A 563 -31.31 7.42 -14.49
C GLY A 563 -30.16 8.27 -13.96
N VAL A 564 -29.67 8.03 -12.73
CA VAL A 564 -28.50 8.73 -12.19
C VAL A 564 -27.25 8.34 -12.98
N GLN A 565 -26.47 9.33 -13.44
CA GLN A 565 -25.16 9.11 -14.02
C GLN A 565 -24.14 8.87 -12.90
N ILE A 566 -23.42 7.74 -12.97
CA ILE A 566 -22.51 7.30 -11.91
C ILE A 566 -21.13 7.07 -12.49
N ASN A 567 -20.16 7.85 -12.04
CA ASN A 567 -18.76 7.79 -12.45
C ASN A 567 -17.90 7.34 -11.28
N LEU A 568 -17.22 6.20 -11.42
CA LEU A 568 -16.44 5.63 -10.34
C LEU A 568 -14.97 5.49 -10.76
N LEU A 569 -14.06 5.98 -9.91
CA LEU A 569 -12.63 5.74 -10.01
C LEU A 569 -12.24 4.79 -8.87
N VAL A 570 -12.09 3.50 -9.19
CA VAL A 570 -11.77 2.45 -8.23
C VAL A 570 -10.41 1.86 -8.58
N ARG A 571 -9.41 2.15 -7.76
CA ARG A 571 -8.03 1.73 -8.03
C ARG A 571 -7.86 0.22 -8.02
N GLY A 572 -8.37 -0.46 -7.00
CA GLY A 572 -8.15 -1.88 -6.74
C GLY A 572 -9.39 -2.73 -6.96
N ILE A 573 -9.95 -3.25 -5.88
CA ILE A 573 -11.08 -4.18 -5.88
C ILE A 573 -12.37 -3.46 -6.28
N CYS A 574 -13.07 -4.00 -7.28
CA CYS A 574 -14.41 -3.58 -7.65
C CYS A 574 -15.30 -4.81 -7.82
N CYS A 575 -16.23 -5.01 -6.91
CA CYS A 575 -17.19 -6.12 -6.97
C CYS A 575 -18.45 -5.77 -7.78
N LEU A 576 -18.57 -4.54 -8.26
CA LEU A 576 -19.67 -4.07 -9.11
C LEU A 576 -19.46 -4.49 -10.57
N ARG A 577 -20.52 -4.91 -11.26
CA ARG A 577 -20.54 -5.13 -12.71
C ARG A 577 -21.15 -3.94 -13.45
N THR A 578 -20.52 -3.56 -14.54
CA THR A 578 -21.02 -2.52 -15.46
C THR A 578 -21.80 -3.17 -16.61
N GLY A 579 -22.62 -2.36 -17.32
CA GLY A 579 -23.26 -2.77 -18.57
C GLY A 579 -24.38 -3.80 -18.43
N ILE A 580 -24.93 -4.01 -17.23
CA ILE A 580 -26.10 -4.87 -17.03
C ILE A 580 -27.36 -4.11 -17.49
N PRO A 581 -28.12 -4.62 -18.50
CA PRO A 581 -29.29 -3.94 -19.05
C PRO A 581 -30.34 -3.61 -17.99
N GLY A 582 -30.76 -2.34 -17.96
CA GLY A 582 -31.75 -1.80 -17.01
C GLY A 582 -31.27 -1.70 -15.56
N ILE A 583 -29.97 -1.92 -15.29
CA ILE A 583 -29.40 -1.95 -13.93
C ILE A 583 -28.16 -1.06 -13.84
N SER A 584 -27.11 -1.32 -14.63
CA SER A 584 -25.82 -0.60 -14.52
C SER A 584 -25.36 0.06 -15.80
N GLU A 585 -26.28 0.38 -16.72
CA GLU A 585 -25.98 1.06 -17.98
C GLU A 585 -25.42 2.47 -17.79
N ASN A 586 -25.81 3.13 -16.70
CA ASN A 586 -25.36 4.48 -16.36
C ASN A 586 -24.17 4.49 -15.39
N ILE A 587 -23.53 3.34 -15.16
CA ILE A 587 -22.37 3.21 -14.27
C ILE A 587 -21.10 3.01 -15.10
N HIS A 588 -20.16 3.95 -14.97
CA HIS A 588 -18.86 3.88 -15.61
C HIS A 588 -17.77 3.75 -14.57
N VAL A 589 -16.93 2.72 -14.69
CA VAL A 589 -15.84 2.46 -13.74
C VAL A 589 -14.51 2.52 -14.45
N ARG A 590 -13.58 3.27 -13.88
CA ARG A 590 -12.17 3.31 -14.31
C ARG A 590 -11.22 3.08 -13.15
N SER A 591 -9.99 2.71 -13.50
CA SER A 591 -8.88 2.52 -12.57
C SER A 591 -7.65 3.20 -13.14
N ILE A 592 -6.90 3.91 -12.33
CA ILE A 592 -5.61 4.50 -12.68
C ILE A 592 -4.52 3.78 -11.90
N VAL A 593 -3.53 3.25 -12.63
CA VAL A 593 -2.28 2.74 -12.10
C VAL A 593 -1.15 3.51 -12.77
N GLY A 594 -0.41 4.27 -12.00
CA GLY A 594 0.61 5.19 -12.51
C GLY A 594 1.85 5.26 -11.62
N GLU A 595 2.56 6.37 -11.70
CA GLU A 595 3.79 6.60 -10.94
C GLU A 595 3.51 6.71 -9.44
N PHE A 596 2.37 7.35 -9.10
CA PHE A 596 1.89 7.48 -7.73
C PHE A 596 0.71 6.53 -7.51
N LEU A 597 0.58 6.05 -6.27
CA LEU A 597 -0.50 5.16 -5.89
C LEU A 597 -1.76 5.98 -5.58
N GLU A 598 -2.81 5.81 -6.38
CA GLU A 598 -4.10 6.45 -6.15
C GLU A 598 -4.72 5.96 -4.84
N HIS A 599 -4.86 6.88 -3.87
CA HIS A 599 -5.23 6.49 -2.51
C HIS A 599 -6.31 7.37 -1.88
N SER A 600 -6.51 8.59 -2.36
CA SER A 600 -7.56 9.49 -1.85
C SER A 600 -8.96 8.91 -2.01
N ARG A 601 -9.86 9.30 -1.13
CA ARG A 601 -11.29 8.99 -1.22
C ARG A 601 -12.05 10.30 -1.28
N ILE A 602 -12.81 10.45 -2.36
CA ILE A 602 -13.60 11.65 -2.69
C ILE A 602 -14.97 11.18 -3.17
N PHE A 603 -16.03 11.76 -2.63
CA PHE A 603 -17.41 11.42 -2.96
C PHE A 603 -18.16 12.70 -3.31
N TYR A 604 -18.66 12.77 -4.53
CA TYR A 604 -19.42 13.90 -5.05
C TYR A 604 -20.86 13.50 -5.35
N PHE A 605 -21.78 14.34 -4.93
CA PHE A 605 -23.22 14.21 -5.19
C PHE A 605 -23.76 15.51 -5.75
N LYS A 606 -24.48 15.45 -6.86
CA LYS A 606 -25.01 16.61 -7.58
C LYS A 606 -26.09 17.37 -6.81
N ASN A 607 -26.89 16.66 -6.05
CA ASN A 607 -27.93 17.20 -5.16
C ASN A 607 -28.76 18.33 -5.79
N ASN A 608 -29.37 18.07 -6.97
CA ASN A 608 -30.20 19.03 -7.67
C ASN A 608 -29.50 20.38 -7.98
N GLY A 609 -28.16 20.34 -8.18
CA GLY A 609 -27.34 21.52 -8.50
C GLY A 609 -26.75 22.23 -7.28
N ILE A 610 -26.94 21.69 -6.07
CA ILE A 610 -26.27 22.14 -4.85
C ILE A 610 -25.16 21.12 -4.54
N ASP A 611 -24.05 21.25 -5.24
CA ASP A 611 -22.95 20.27 -5.24
C ASP A 611 -22.41 19.99 -3.83
N GLU A 612 -22.41 18.72 -3.44
CA GLU A 612 -21.86 18.25 -2.17
C GLU A 612 -20.63 17.38 -2.43
N ILE A 613 -19.52 17.68 -1.74
CA ILE A 613 -18.28 16.95 -1.81
C ILE A 613 -17.90 16.46 -0.41
N TYR A 614 -17.52 15.21 -0.31
CA TYR A 614 -17.02 14.59 0.89
C TYR A 614 -15.65 13.97 0.63
N MET A 615 -14.77 14.04 1.61
CA MET A 615 -13.48 13.33 1.63
C MET A 615 -13.36 12.50 2.89
N GLY A 616 -12.48 11.49 2.89
CA GLY A 616 -12.24 10.74 4.11
C GLY A 616 -11.36 9.50 3.99
N SER A 617 -11.36 8.72 5.05
CA SER A 617 -10.49 7.56 5.18
C SER A 617 -11.13 6.24 4.70
N ALA A 618 -12.45 6.22 4.51
CA ALA A 618 -13.21 5.01 4.23
C ALA A 618 -13.32 4.69 2.74
N ASP A 619 -13.11 3.44 2.39
CA ASP A 619 -13.59 2.83 1.14
C ASP A 619 -15.02 2.30 1.34
N TRP A 620 -15.77 2.06 0.27
CA TRP A 620 -17.06 1.39 0.33
C TRP A 620 -16.89 -0.13 0.45
N MET A 621 -16.39 -0.54 1.61
CA MET A 621 -16.13 -1.92 1.97
C MET A 621 -16.78 -2.27 3.31
N PRO A 622 -17.31 -3.51 3.52
CA PRO A 622 -17.90 -3.91 4.81
C PRO A 622 -16.96 -3.66 6.00
N ARG A 623 -15.67 -4.00 5.86
CA ARG A 623 -14.71 -3.78 6.94
C ARG A 623 -14.52 -2.31 7.32
N ASN A 624 -14.60 -1.37 6.35
CA ASN A 624 -14.47 0.07 6.61
C ASN A 624 -15.75 0.63 7.22
N LEU A 625 -16.90 0.18 6.73
CA LEU A 625 -18.20 0.73 7.13
C LEU A 625 -18.74 0.12 8.44
N ASP A 626 -18.36 -1.14 8.76
CA ASP A 626 -18.96 -1.92 9.84
C ASP A 626 -17.96 -2.33 10.95
N ARG A 627 -16.64 -2.32 10.69
CA ARG A 627 -15.62 -2.88 11.60
C ARG A 627 -14.40 -2.00 11.82
N ARG A 628 -14.48 -0.73 11.44
CA ARG A 628 -13.40 0.26 11.63
C ARG A 628 -13.95 1.57 12.12
N VAL A 629 -13.12 2.30 12.84
CA VAL A 629 -13.34 3.72 13.05
C VAL A 629 -12.76 4.47 11.86
N GLU A 630 -13.65 5.00 11.05
CA GLU A 630 -13.35 5.80 9.86
C GLU A 630 -14.04 7.16 9.98
N ILE A 631 -13.48 8.16 9.30
CA ILE A 631 -14.06 9.51 9.24
C ILE A 631 -14.21 9.91 7.77
N VAL A 632 -15.39 10.43 7.46
CA VAL A 632 -15.68 11.16 6.23
C VAL A 632 -16.20 12.53 6.62
N PHE A 633 -15.81 13.55 5.91
CA PHE A 633 -16.13 14.95 6.21
C PHE A 633 -16.53 15.72 4.96
N PRO A 634 -17.49 16.66 5.07
CA PRO A 634 -17.88 17.54 3.95
C PRO A 634 -16.79 18.58 3.69
N VAL A 635 -16.68 19.00 2.45
CA VAL A 635 -15.94 20.18 2.03
C VAL A 635 -16.93 21.32 1.87
N GLU A 636 -16.83 22.37 2.69
CA GLU A 636 -17.79 23.47 2.69
C GLU A 636 -17.26 24.72 1.94
N ASP A 637 -15.94 24.94 1.91
CA ASP A 637 -15.34 26.06 1.19
C ASP A 637 -15.48 25.90 -0.33
N GLU A 638 -16.09 26.91 -0.97
CA GLU A 638 -16.40 26.88 -2.40
C GLU A 638 -15.15 26.92 -3.30
N SER A 639 -14.04 27.48 -2.84
CA SER A 639 -12.78 27.49 -3.58
C SER A 639 -12.14 26.11 -3.56
N ILE A 640 -12.16 25.44 -2.41
CA ILE A 640 -11.67 24.07 -2.26
C ILE A 640 -12.53 23.08 -3.02
N LYS A 641 -13.88 23.25 -3.02
CA LYS A 641 -14.78 22.45 -3.87
C LYS A 641 -14.38 22.49 -5.34
N LYS A 642 -14.07 23.69 -5.85
CA LYS A 642 -13.63 23.86 -7.25
C LYS A 642 -12.29 23.15 -7.52
N GLU A 643 -11.33 23.22 -6.59
CA GLU A 643 -10.06 22.50 -6.71
C GLU A 643 -10.29 20.98 -6.75
N ILE A 644 -11.16 20.44 -5.90
CA ILE A 644 -11.46 19.01 -5.87
C ILE A 644 -12.24 18.54 -7.11
N LEU A 645 -13.17 19.36 -7.60
CA LEU A 645 -13.86 19.07 -8.87
C LEU A 645 -12.88 19.05 -10.05
N HIS A 646 -11.88 19.94 -10.06
CA HIS A 646 -10.81 19.92 -11.04
C HIS A 646 -9.95 18.63 -10.92
N VAL A 647 -9.66 18.18 -9.69
CA VAL A 647 -8.96 16.90 -9.48
C VAL A 647 -9.73 15.75 -10.10
N LEU A 648 -11.03 15.64 -9.81
CA LEU A 648 -11.89 14.60 -10.37
C LEU A 648 -11.97 14.70 -11.90
N ASP A 649 -12.22 15.91 -12.46
CA ASP A 649 -12.29 16.12 -13.91
C ASP A 649 -11.03 15.65 -14.63
N LEU A 650 -9.86 16.03 -14.11
CA LEU A 650 -8.57 15.68 -14.73
C LEU A 650 -8.31 14.16 -14.66
N GLU A 651 -8.64 13.51 -13.54
CA GLU A 651 -8.54 12.05 -13.40
C GLU A 651 -9.51 11.32 -14.33
N PHE A 652 -10.74 11.83 -14.50
CA PHE A 652 -11.69 11.24 -15.44
C PHE A 652 -11.35 11.50 -16.90
N ARG A 653 -10.51 12.47 -17.20
CA ARG A 653 -9.96 12.72 -18.55
C ARG A 653 -8.67 11.95 -18.84
N ASP A 654 -8.04 11.32 -17.82
CA ASP A 654 -6.83 10.53 -18.03
C ASP A 654 -7.08 9.43 -19.08
N ASN A 655 -6.27 9.43 -20.13
CA ASN A 655 -6.30 8.42 -21.20
C ASN A 655 -4.94 7.74 -21.41
N VAL A 656 -3.95 8.06 -20.56
CA VAL A 656 -2.62 7.45 -20.61
C VAL A 656 -2.51 6.28 -19.65
N LYS A 657 -3.04 6.45 -18.43
CA LYS A 657 -2.96 5.46 -17.34
C LYS A 657 -4.29 4.80 -16.99
N ALA A 658 -5.39 5.34 -17.46
CA ALA A 658 -6.71 4.81 -17.16
C ALA A 658 -6.99 3.47 -17.85
N HIS A 659 -7.58 2.56 -17.07
CA HIS A 659 -8.17 1.31 -17.51
C HIS A 659 -9.68 1.36 -17.26
N ILE A 660 -10.47 0.94 -18.23
CA ILE A 660 -11.94 0.96 -18.18
C ILE A 660 -12.45 -0.44 -17.89
N LEU A 661 -13.27 -0.57 -16.87
CA LEU A 661 -13.95 -1.84 -16.53
C LEU A 661 -14.96 -2.18 -17.61
N GLN A 662 -14.86 -3.39 -18.17
CA GLN A 662 -15.76 -3.94 -19.16
C GLN A 662 -16.88 -4.75 -18.50
N PRO A 663 -18.00 -4.99 -19.20
CA PRO A 663 -19.13 -5.78 -18.67
C PRO A 663 -18.77 -7.22 -18.28
N ASP A 664 -17.75 -7.78 -18.91
CA ASP A 664 -17.23 -9.13 -18.58
C ASP A 664 -16.31 -9.16 -17.35
N GLY A 665 -16.03 -8.01 -16.72
CA GLY A 665 -15.15 -7.88 -15.56
C GLY A 665 -13.67 -7.69 -15.90
N THR A 666 -13.30 -7.64 -17.18
CA THR A 666 -11.95 -7.30 -17.62
C THR A 666 -11.69 -5.79 -17.59
N TYR A 667 -10.43 -5.40 -17.67
CA TYR A 667 -10.04 -3.99 -17.75
C TYR A 667 -9.24 -3.75 -19.01
N GLU A 668 -9.65 -2.76 -19.78
CA GLU A 668 -8.96 -2.35 -21.00
C GLU A 668 -8.36 -0.96 -20.86
N LYS A 669 -7.11 -0.78 -21.37
CA LYS A 669 -6.53 0.57 -21.48
C LYS A 669 -7.40 1.44 -22.37
N GLN A 670 -7.62 2.68 -21.95
CA GLN A 670 -8.41 3.63 -22.74
C GLN A 670 -7.75 3.87 -24.10
N ASP A 671 -8.56 3.85 -25.19
CA ASP A 671 -8.07 4.17 -26.53
C ASP A 671 -7.70 5.66 -26.62
N LYS A 672 -6.43 5.93 -26.88
CA LYS A 672 -5.84 7.27 -26.94
C LYS A 672 -5.53 7.74 -28.37
N ARG A 673 -5.81 6.91 -29.39
CA ARG A 673 -5.53 7.24 -30.80
C ARG A 673 -6.33 8.45 -31.23
N GLY A 674 -5.63 9.45 -31.80
CA GLY A 674 -6.26 10.70 -32.27
C GLY A 674 -6.78 11.64 -31.15
N LYS A 675 -6.48 11.37 -29.88
CA LYS A 675 -6.85 12.21 -28.73
C LYS A 675 -5.65 12.95 -28.15
N VAL A 676 -5.88 14.07 -27.52
CA VAL A 676 -4.88 14.74 -26.70
C VAL A 676 -4.53 13.82 -25.53
N LEU A 677 -3.24 13.59 -25.31
CA LEU A 677 -2.78 12.74 -24.23
C LEU A 677 -2.91 13.47 -22.89
N VAL A 678 -3.61 12.88 -21.96
CA VAL A 678 -3.78 13.37 -20.59
C VAL A 678 -3.28 12.30 -19.62
N ASN A 679 -2.20 12.61 -18.91
CA ASN A 679 -1.73 11.87 -17.74
C ASN A 679 -1.99 12.74 -16.52
N SER A 680 -3.05 12.44 -15.79
CA SER A 680 -3.52 13.26 -14.68
C SER A 680 -2.44 13.51 -13.62
N GLN A 681 -1.65 12.49 -13.26
CA GLN A 681 -0.60 12.62 -12.26
C GLN A 681 0.51 13.58 -12.72
N MET A 682 0.89 13.54 -13.99
CA MET A 682 1.91 14.45 -14.52
C MET A 682 1.38 15.89 -14.67
N GLU A 683 0.11 16.06 -15.01
CA GLU A 683 -0.50 17.39 -15.06
C GLU A 683 -0.58 18.01 -13.65
N PHE A 684 -0.99 17.27 -12.61
CA PHE A 684 -0.97 17.76 -11.23
C PHE A 684 0.45 18.16 -10.77
N CYS A 685 1.48 17.40 -11.15
CA CYS A 685 2.87 17.78 -10.87
C CYS A 685 3.22 19.15 -11.48
N LYS A 686 2.84 19.38 -12.74
CA LYS A 686 3.10 20.66 -13.44
C LYS A 686 2.32 21.80 -12.81
N GLU A 687 1.03 21.60 -12.52
CA GLU A 687 0.15 22.60 -11.92
C GLU A 687 0.65 23.04 -10.54
N ALA A 688 1.01 22.07 -9.67
CA ALA A 688 1.52 22.37 -8.34
C ALA A 688 2.83 23.17 -8.40
N GLN A 689 3.76 22.80 -9.28
CA GLN A 689 5.02 23.54 -9.48
C GLN A 689 4.77 24.94 -10.07
N ALA A 690 3.81 25.08 -10.98
CA ALA A 690 3.46 26.38 -11.57
C ALA A 690 2.82 27.30 -10.52
N LYS A 691 1.88 26.77 -9.69
CA LYS A 691 1.23 27.51 -8.59
C LYS A 691 2.28 28.06 -7.61
N ALA A 692 3.22 27.20 -7.17
CA ALA A 692 4.31 27.59 -6.27
C ALA A 692 5.26 28.66 -6.87
N LYS A 693 5.61 28.55 -8.15
CA LYS A 693 6.46 29.55 -8.85
C LYS A 693 5.77 30.90 -8.98
N LYS A 694 4.49 30.92 -9.32
CA LYS A 694 3.69 32.14 -9.46
C LYS A 694 3.67 32.91 -8.15
N GLN A 695 3.39 32.25 -7.06
CA GLN A 695 3.35 32.89 -5.75
C GLN A 695 4.72 33.46 -5.35
N LYS A 696 5.79 32.68 -5.50
CA LYS A 696 7.16 33.18 -5.24
C LYS A 696 7.51 34.41 -6.07
N HIS A 697 6.94 34.53 -7.28
CA HIS A 697 7.14 35.71 -8.12
C HIS A 697 6.32 36.91 -7.64
N GLU A 698 5.07 36.72 -7.23
CA GLU A 698 4.22 37.76 -6.65
C GLU A 698 4.82 38.32 -5.35
N GLU A 699 5.28 37.43 -4.47
CA GLU A 699 5.95 37.78 -3.22
C GLU A 699 7.21 38.62 -3.45
N LYS A 700 8.05 38.27 -4.44
CA LYS A 700 9.22 39.09 -4.80
C LYS A 700 8.85 40.48 -5.30
N LYS A 701 7.69 40.66 -5.96
CA LYS A 701 7.18 41.96 -6.39
C LYS A 701 6.71 42.84 -5.22
N HIS A 702 6.21 42.18 -4.17
CA HIS A 702 5.68 42.85 -2.97
C HIS A 702 6.70 42.93 -1.82
N ALA A 703 7.89 42.32 -1.99
CA ALA A 703 8.99 42.45 -1.01
C ALA A 703 9.37 43.94 -0.87
N ARG A 704 9.15 44.50 0.32
CA ARG A 704 9.62 45.85 0.65
C ARG A 704 11.14 45.83 0.65
N VAL A 705 11.78 46.55 -0.28
CA VAL A 705 13.19 46.81 -0.25
C VAL A 705 13.39 47.83 0.87
N PHE A 706 13.97 47.40 1.98
CA PHE A 706 14.47 48.35 3.00
C PHE A 706 15.68 49.05 2.42
N ILE A 707 15.52 50.32 2.03
CA ILE A 707 16.66 51.21 1.73
C ILE A 707 17.03 51.84 3.07
N PRO A 708 18.21 51.55 3.64
CA PRO A 708 18.67 52.27 4.84
C PRO A 708 18.64 53.76 4.56
N ALA A 709 18.06 54.54 5.46
CA ALA A 709 18.17 55.98 5.38
C ALA A 709 19.67 56.38 5.44
N GLU A 710 20.11 57.29 4.58
CA GLU A 710 21.45 57.85 4.71
C GLU A 710 21.62 58.44 6.11
N PRO A 711 22.75 58.20 6.77
CA PRO A 711 22.99 58.81 8.07
C PRO A 711 22.86 60.32 7.94
N VAL A 712 21.98 60.91 8.71
CA VAL A 712 21.89 62.37 8.82
C VAL A 712 23.23 62.83 9.37
N ALA A 713 23.98 63.60 8.58
CA ALA A 713 25.19 64.19 9.05
C ALA A 713 24.89 65.13 10.28
N ASP A 714 25.55 64.85 11.39
CA ASP A 714 25.43 65.72 12.57
C ASP A 714 25.78 67.17 12.18
N PRO A 715 24.94 68.15 12.55
CA PRO A 715 25.19 69.51 12.18
C PRO A 715 26.25 70.26 13.10
N GLU A 716 27.11 69.48 13.77
CA GLU A 716 28.17 70.05 14.56
C GLU A 716 29.52 69.32 14.32
N GLU A 717 30.28 69.78 13.29
CA GLU A 717 31.73 70.01 13.29
C GLU A 717 32.05 71.21 12.39
#